data_5966a70e1b1adb48edfc7d4acb21540d
#
_entry.id   5966a70e1b1adb48edfc7d4acb21540d
#
_cell.length_a   1.000
_cell.length_b   1.000
_cell.length_c   1.000
_cell.angle_alpha   90.00
_cell.angle_beta   90.00
_cell.angle_gamma   90.00
#
_symmetry.space_group_name_H-M   'P 1'
#
loop_
_entity.id
_entity.type
_entity.pdbx_description
1 polymer ?
#
loop_
_entity_poly.entity_id
_entity_poly.type
_entity_poly.pdbx_seq_one_letter_code
_entity_poly.pdbx_strand_id
1 'polypeptide(L)'
;MKKLYLIIFSLIFYISYSQHDGFSQFGWEKQKEIEKIFQDLIDKSSFKKHLIKLTERPHVVGSDGNEEVIRYIGKVMKDAGLDITNYPYDVYLPNKPGSSMVEIVTPSRKVLNQKEDIIYDDPFTQNPELWKGWNAFSGSGDVTAEIVYANYGLKEDFETLNSLGIDIKGKIVIARYGGNFRGYKAKFAEANGAAGLIIYTDPKDSGFTKGLVYPEGPYYSSSTIQRGSLLTTDFTGDPLTPFEPALPLDGKKKIKRLDPKDAQLHTIPVTPISYGEAEKILSQMKGQPVPQSWQGGLPFTYRVEGGSSLTVRLKVDQKIDFVRATNVIGMLKGSEAPNEWIILGCHLDSWGYGATDPSSGTAMLLSLSETLGKLKENGHAPKRSILIAHWDAEEHGVIGSTEWVEQMRDELNAKGVVYMNFDGAVSGKGFSASSAPTLKKLLVETSKNVKYPYTDQTLFEFWNKNDQSEEPQIGNLGGGSDHIAFYMHVGVPSLSGGAGGPNLYHSNYDSFRFYEKFVDPEFQMGPMVEHMAGLMTLRMANAELIPYNLNRYSQDLKMHFDSAVKKIKSYDKNFQGFQATNSAINSLDETSTILTLKIQTYLEGDEISRKNLKKLNKQLIALEKSFISDKGMYFGAWYKSIYASSDPFSGYGAWILPGLEYELSLIHI
;
A
#
# COMPACT_ATOMS: atom_id res chain seq x y z
N MET A 1 -73.62 26.04 19.09
CA MET A 1 -72.36 26.45 19.66
C MET A 1 -71.28 25.49 19.11
N LYS A 2 -70.60 25.90 18.02
CA LYS A 2 -69.53 25.10 17.44
C LYS A 2 -68.20 25.59 18.06
N LYS A 3 -67.49 24.71 18.78
CA LYS A 3 -66.16 24.99 19.30
C LYS A 3 -65.15 24.75 18.16
N LEU A 4 -64.51 25.82 17.75
CA LEU A 4 -63.40 25.84 16.79
C LEU A 4 -62.11 25.52 17.56
N TYR A 5 -61.52 24.34 17.29
CA TYR A 5 -60.19 24.00 17.80
C TYR A 5 -59.14 24.56 16.82
N LEU A 6 -58.42 25.58 17.27
CA LEU A 6 -57.26 26.12 16.60
C LEU A 6 -56.05 25.20 16.85
N ILE A 7 -55.68 24.37 15.87
CA ILE A 7 -54.43 23.59 15.90
C ILE A 7 -53.33 24.53 15.44
N ILE A 8 -52.52 24.99 16.39
CA ILE A 8 -51.25 25.70 16.11
C ILE A 8 -50.25 24.63 15.72
N PHE A 9 -49.99 24.46 14.43
CA PHE A 9 -48.86 23.70 13.93
C PHE A 9 -47.62 24.59 14.08
N SER A 10 -46.83 24.42 15.18
CA SER A 10 -45.49 24.94 15.27
C SER A 10 -44.62 24.14 14.30
N LEU A 11 -44.41 24.67 13.11
CA LEU A 11 -43.32 24.26 12.23
C LEU A 11 -42.01 24.58 12.93
N ILE A 12 -41.45 23.60 13.62
CA ILE A 12 -40.03 23.62 14.02
C ILE A 12 -39.28 23.35 12.72
N PHE A 13 -38.79 24.42 12.10
CA PHE A 13 -37.74 24.31 11.09
C PHE A 13 -36.51 23.77 11.80
N TYR A 14 -36.29 22.45 11.78
CA TYR A 14 -34.97 21.89 11.96
C TYR A 14 -34.16 22.35 10.75
N ILE A 15 -33.44 23.46 10.91
CA ILE A 15 -32.31 23.77 10.03
C ILE A 15 -31.31 22.69 10.35
N SER A 16 -31.26 21.65 9.52
CA SER A 16 -30.19 20.67 9.53
C SER A 16 -28.91 21.41 9.09
N TYR A 17 -28.24 22.06 10.03
CA TYR A 17 -26.87 22.47 9.78
C TYR A 17 -26.08 21.19 9.58
N SER A 18 -25.51 21.02 8.39
CA SER A 18 -24.53 19.99 8.10
C SER A 18 -23.35 20.22 9.02
N GLN A 19 -23.35 19.52 10.16
CA GLN A 19 -22.30 19.64 11.14
C GLN A 19 -21.13 18.80 10.69
N HIS A 20 -19.96 19.42 10.55
CA HIS A 20 -18.73 18.71 10.20
C HIS A 20 -18.03 18.20 11.46
N ASP A 21 -17.68 16.95 11.47
CA ASP A 21 -17.06 16.29 12.63
C ASP A 21 -15.82 17.04 13.12
N GLY A 22 -15.74 17.25 14.41
CA GLY A 22 -14.59 17.87 15.06
C GLY A 22 -14.54 19.41 15.02
N PHE A 23 -15.48 20.08 14.33
CA PHE A 23 -15.53 21.54 14.24
C PHE A 23 -16.74 22.11 14.98
N SER A 24 -16.52 23.26 15.66
CA SER A 24 -17.60 24.18 16.00
C SER A 24 -18.14 24.84 14.73
N GLN A 25 -19.34 25.45 14.80
CA GLN A 25 -19.89 26.16 13.64
C GLN A 25 -18.94 27.28 13.16
N PHE A 26 -18.38 28.07 14.10
CA PHE A 26 -17.42 29.12 13.76
C PHE A 26 -16.11 28.55 13.19
N GLY A 27 -15.60 27.46 13.77
CA GLY A 27 -14.41 26.75 13.28
C GLY A 27 -14.60 26.24 11.86
N TRP A 28 -15.79 25.71 11.56
CA TRP A 28 -16.10 25.21 10.22
C TRP A 28 -16.21 26.33 9.16
N GLU A 29 -16.84 27.46 9.50
CA GLU A 29 -16.88 28.59 8.55
C GLU A 29 -15.46 29.08 8.20
N LYS A 30 -14.58 29.19 9.18
CA LYS A 30 -13.16 29.48 8.96
C LYS A 30 -12.48 28.41 8.10
N GLN A 31 -12.76 27.14 8.37
CA GLN A 31 -12.16 26.03 7.63
C GLN A 31 -12.54 26.08 6.15
N LYS A 32 -13.79 26.39 5.82
CA LYS A 32 -14.25 26.56 4.43
C LYS A 32 -13.50 27.67 3.68
N GLU A 33 -13.22 28.78 4.38
CA GLU A 33 -12.41 29.86 3.79
C GLU A 33 -10.99 29.38 3.50
N ILE A 34 -10.38 28.65 4.43
CA ILE A 34 -9.03 28.07 4.27
C ILE A 34 -9.00 27.05 3.13
N GLU A 35 -10.00 26.18 3.04
CA GLU A 35 -10.12 25.17 1.97
C GLU A 35 -10.25 25.83 0.60
N LYS A 36 -11.00 26.93 0.50
CA LYS A 36 -11.10 27.70 -0.75
C LYS A 36 -9.77 28.34 -1.14
N ILE A 37 -9.08 28.98 -0.20
CA ILE A 37 -7.74 29.57 -0.44
C ILE A 37 -6.76 28.48 -0.86
N PHE A 38 -6.77 27.33 -0.17
CA PHE A 38 -5.92 26.18 -0.51
C PHE A 38 -6.17 25.73 -1.95
N GLN A 39 -7.43 25.54 -2.35
CA GLN A 39 -7.80 25.15 -3.70
C GLN A 39 -7.28 26.14 -4.76
N ASP A 40 -7.38 27.44 -4.47
CA ASP A 40 -6.92 28.50 -5.38
C ASP A 40 -5.38 28.57 -5.49
N LEU A 41 -4.66 28.03 -4.51
CA LEU A 41 -3.19 27.98 -4.47
C LEU A 41 -2.59 26.77 -5.19
N ILE A 42 -3.38 25.75 -5.51
CA ILE A 42 -2.89 24.55 -6.21
C ILE A 42 -2.34 24.95 -7.59
N ASP A 43 -1.03 24.72 -7.78
CA ASP A 43 -0.38 24.90 -9.07
C ASP A 43 -0.46 23.61 -9.90
N LYS A 44 -1.37 23.58 -10.87
CA LYS A 44 -1.59 22.40 -11.72
C LYS A 44 -0.35 21.97 -12.50
N SER A 45 0.65 22.83 -12.68
CA SER A 45 1.90 22.50 -13.36
C SER A 45 2.94 21.87 -12.44
N SER A 46 2.83 22.04 -11.12
CA SER A 46 3.79 21.59 -10.13
C SER A 46 3.94 20.06 -10.14
N PHE A 47 2.84 19.32 -10.13
CA PHE A 47 2.84 17.87 -10.21
C PHE A 47 3.65 17.34 -11.40
N LYS A 48 3.36 17.84 -12.62
CA LYS A 48 4.08 17.45 -13.84
C LYS A 48 5.57 17.73 -13.74
N LYS A 49 5.93 18.93 -13.25
CA LYS A 49 7.33 19.36 -13.06
C LYS A 49 8.08 18.40 -12.14
N HIS A 50 7.48 18.01 -11.01
CA HIS A 50 8.09 17.09 -10.08
C HIS A 50 8.19 15.68 -10.64
N LEU A 51 7.15 15.18 -11.30
CA LEU A 51 7.16 13.86 -11.92
C LEU A 51 8.26 13.72 -12.98
N ILE A 52 8.44 14.72 -13.86
CA ILE A 52 9.55 14.75 -14.82
C ILE A 52 10.88 14.61 -14.09
N LYS A 53 11.10 15.39 -13.02
CA LYS A 53 12.38 15.41 -12.32
C LYS A 53 12.67 14.11 -11.59
N LEU A 54 11.68 13.51 -10.96
CA LEU A 54 11.81 12.25 -10.23
C LEU A 54 12.11 11.06 -11.16
N THR A 55 11.60 11.12 -12.40
CA THR A 55 11.75 10.04 -13.38
C THR A 55 12.85 10.27 -14.42
N GLU A 56 13.79 11.19 -14.20
CA GLU A 56 14.93 11.41 -15.10
C GLU A 56 15.90 10.21 -15.13
N ARG A 57 16.02 9.49 -14.01
CA ARG A 57 16.93 8.33 -13.86
C ARG A 57 16.23 7.21 -13.08
N PRO A 58 16.60 5.93 -13.34
CA PRO A 58 16.28 4.84 -12.43
C PRO A 58 16.83 5.11 -11.03
N HIS A 59 16.05 4.83 -9.98
CA HIS A 59 16.40 5.21 -8.60
C HIS A 59 16.14 4.11 -7.57
N VAL A 60 16.69 2.92 -7.82
CA VAL A 60 16.73 1.83 -6.83
C VAL A 60 17.52 2.30 -5.60
N VAL A 61 17.09 1.90 -4.40
CA VAL A 61 17.73 2.26 -3.13
C VAL A 61 19.28 2.11 -3.17
N GLY A 62 19.97 3.13 -2.69
CA GLY A 62 21.44 3.17 -2.66
C GLY A 62 22.11 3.33 -4.03
N SER A 63 21.40 3.70 -5.08
CA SER A 63 21.94 4.10 -6.37
C SER A 63 22.19 5.62 -6.44
N ASP A 64 22.99 6.07 -7.41
CA ASP A 64 23.21 7.51 -7.63
C ASP A 64 21.90 8.24 -7.96
N GLY A 65 20.97 7.59 -8.70
CA GLY A 65 19.65 8.14 -9.00
C GLY A 65 18.80 8.31 -7.74
N ASN A 66 18.84 7.34 -6.82
CA ASN A 66 18.16 7.42 -5.53
C ASN A 66 18.70 8.59 -4.68
N GLU A 67 20.02 8.77 -4.61
CA GLU A 67 20.64 9.89 -3.92
C GLU A 67 20.26 11.26 -4.54
N GLU A 68 20.06 11.34 -5.86
CA GLU A 68 19.58 12.55 -6.51
C GLU A 68 18.13 12.86 -6.15
N VAL A 69 17.26 11.83 -6.10
CA VAL A 69 15.87 11.94 -5.67
C VAL A 69 15.78 12.41 -4.21
N ILE A 70 16.57 11.83 -3.30
CA ILE A 70 16.65 12.24 -1.89
C ILE A 70 16.99 13.73 -1.76
N ARG A 71 18.05 14.18 -2.47
CA ARG A 71 18.46 15.60 -2.45
C ARG A 71 17.40 16.52 -3.04
N TYR A 72 16.75 16.10 -4.13
CA TYR A 72 15.70 16.89 -4.78
C TYR A 72 14.50 17.08 -3.86
N ILE A 73 13.99 16.01 -3.26
CA ILE A 73 12.89 16.04 -2.30
C ILE A 73 13.19 16.98 -1.13
N GLY A 74 14.33 16.81 -0.49
CA GLY A 74 14.75 17.66 0.62
C GLY A 74 14.84 19.15 0.25
N LYS A 75 15.35 19.44 -0.97
CA LYS A 75 15.41 20.81 -1.49
C LYS A 75 14.00 21.40 -1.71
N VAL A 76 13.12 20.70 -2.41
CA VAL A 76 11.77 21.20 -2.71
C VAL A 76 10.97 21.49 -1.43
N MET A 77 10.95 20.55 -0.49
CA MET A 77 10.25 20.75 0.78
C MET A 77 10.85 21.89 1.61
N LYS A 78 12.19 22.03 1.60
CA LYS A 78 12.86 23.16 2.28
C LYS A 78 12.50 24.50 1.65
N ASP A 79 12.51 24.57 0.32
CA ASP A 79 12.13 25.79 -0.43
C ASP A 79 10.66 26.16 -0.18
N ALA A 80 9.81 25.16 0.07
CA ALA A 80 8.41 25.33 0.49
C ALA A 80 8.24 25.71 1.99
N GLY A 81 9.33 25.92 2.73
CA GLY A 81 9.30 26.38 4.12
C GLY A 81 9.00 25.30 5.16
N LEU A 82 9.27 24.02 4.85
CA LEU A 82 9.23 22.91 5.78
C LEU A 82 10.59 22.75 6.50
N ASP A 83 10.55 22.32 7.74
CA ASP A 83 11.74 21.91 8.51
C ASP A 83 12.12 20.48 8.11
N ILE A 84 13.31 20.30 7.50
CA ILE A 84 13.74 19.00 6.92
C ILE A 84 14.59 18.22 7.92
N THR A 85 14.26 16.93 8.05
CA THR A 85 15.09 15.95 8.78
C THR A 85 15.27 14.70 7.92
N ASN A 86 16.54 14.31 7.74
CA ASN A 86 16.90 13.05 7.10
C ASN A 86 17.14 11.98 8.17
N TYR A 87 16.59 10.78 7.94
CA TYR A 87 16.72 9.62 8.81
C TYR A 87 17.45 8.51 8.06
N PRO A 88 18.77 8.40 8.20
CA PRO A 88 19.55 7.33 7.56
C PRO A 88 19.49 6.03 8.35
N TYR A 89 19.43 4.91 7.60
CA TYR A 89 19.46 3.54 8.11
C TYR A 89 20.47 2.72 7.31
N ASP A 90 21.19 1.79 7.94
CA ASP A 90 21.99 0.80 7.24
C ASP A 90 21.26 -0.53 7.25
N VAL A 91 20.61 -0.83 6.13
CA VAL A 91 19.69 -1.96 5.96
C VAL A 91 20.33 -3.09 5.15
N TYR A 92 20.01 -4.34 5.49
CA TYR A 92 20.59 -5.53 4.86
C TYR A 92 19.74 -5.98 3.68
N LEU A 93 20.13 -5.59 2.47
CA LEU A 93 19.38 -5.88 1.24
C LEU A 93 20.28 -6.02 -0.01
N PRO A 94 19.78 -6.70 -1.06
CA PRO A 94 20.44 -6.68 -2.37
C PRO A 94 19.96 -5.44 -3.14
N ASN A 95 20.84 -4.51 -3.43
CA ASN A 95 20.50 -3.32 -4.23
C ASN A 95 20.88 -3.45 -5.72
N LYS A 96 21.22 -4.65 -6.16
CA LYS A 96 21.58 -4.97 -7.56
C LYS A 96 21.15 -6.40 -7.91
N PRO A 97 20.81 -6.66 -9.19
CA PRO A 97 20.32 -7.98 -9.62
C PRO A 97 21.35 -9.12 -9.48
N GLY A 98 22.65 -8.81 -9.43
CA GLY A 98 23.68 -9.84 -9.54
C GLY A 98 23.69 -10.51 -10.92
N SER A 99 24.07 -11.78 -10.98
CA SER A 99 23.99 -12.57 -12.21
C SER A 99 22.82 -13.56 -12.16
N SER A 100 22.08 -13.71 -13.26
CA SER A 100 21.06 -14.76 -13.40
C SER A 100 20.98 -15.25 -14.83
N MET A 101 20.54 -16.50 -15.00
CA MET A 101 20.33 -17.13 -16.31
C MET A 101 19.18 -18.12 -16.20
N VAL A 102 18.31 -18.14 -17.20
CA VAL A 102 17.33 -19.18 -17.46
C VAL A 102 17.64 -19.79 -18.81
N GLU A 103 17.84 -21.11 -18.87
CA GLU A 103 18.17 -21.84 -20.09
C GLU A 103 17.29 -23.08 -20.22
N ILE A 104 16.60 -23.24 -21.34
CA ILE A 104 16.03 -24.54 -21.72
C ILE A 104 17.20 -25.42 -22.12
N VAL A 105 17.38 -26.55 -21.42
CA VAL A 105 18.49 -27.48 -21.67
C VAL A 105 18.08 -28.61 -22.62
N THR A 106 16.91 -29.20 -22.38
CA THR A 106 16.29 -30.18 -23.26
C THR A 106 14.90 -29.66 -23.68
N PRO A 107 14.44 -29.98 -24.90
CA PRO A 107 15.06 -30.82 -25.93
C PRO A 107 16.18 -30.13 -26.73
N SER A 108 16.29 -28.81 -26.66
CA SER A 108 17.28 -28.03 -27.41
C SER A 108 17.73 -26.84 -26.57
N ARG A 109 19.03 -26.65 -26.45
CA ARG A 109 19.60 -25.55 -25.65
C ARG A 109 19.19 -24.19 -26.17
N LYS A 110 18.59 -23.37 -25.28
CA LYS A 110 18.18 -22.02 -25.56
C LYS A 110 18.20 -21.16 -24.29
N VAL A 111 19.09 -20.19 -24.24
CA VAL A 111 19.12 -19.17 -23.19
C VAL A 111 17.96 -18.21 -23.41
N LEU A 112 17.18 -17.94 -22.34
CA LEU A 112 16.06 -17.03 -22.36
C LEU A 112 16.49 -15.59 -22.05
N ASN A 113 15.83 -14.63 -22.69
CA ASN A 113 16.12 -13.22 -22.47
C ASN A 113 15.52 -12.74 -21.13
N GLN A 114 16.31 -12.03 -20.35
CA GLN A 114 15.88 -11.43 -19.06
C GLN A 114 15.90 -9.89 -19.10
N LYS A 115 15.97 -9.30 -20.29
CA LYS A 115 15.87 -7.85 -20.51
C LYS A 115 14.62 -7.54 -21.32
N GLU A 116 14.01 -6.43 -21.01
CA GLU A 116 12.94 -5.87 -21.84
C GLU A 116 13.51 -5.34 -23.15
N ASP A 117 12.69 -5.31 -24.20
CA ASP A 117 13.09 -4.84 -25.52
C ASP A 117 13.29 -3.31 -25.51
N ILE A 118 14.25 -2.85 -26.32
CA ILE A 118 14.41 -1.42 -26.60
C ILE A 118 13.32 -1.02 -27.60
N ILE A 119 12.55 0.00 -27.24
CA ILE A 119 11.48 0.56 -28.07
C ILE A 119 12.02 1.82 -28.75
N TYR A 120 12.01 1.81 -30.08
CA TYR A 120 12.71 2.81 -30.90
C TYR A 120 12.31 4.26 -30.60
N ASP A 121 11.02 4.53 -30.38
CA ASP A 121 10.47 5.86 -30.10
C ASP A 121 10.29 6.16 -28.61
N ASP A 122 10.84 5.28 -27.74
CA ASP A 122 10.89 5.48 -26.30
C ASP A 122 12.34 5.55 -25.81
N PRO A 123 12.92 6.76 -25.65
CA PRO A 123 14.31 6.91 -25.23
C PRO A 123 14.57 6.40 -23.82
N PHE A 124 13.54 6.30 -22.95
CA PHE A 124 13.69 5.76 -21.61
C PHE A 124 14.14 4.30 -21.64
N THR A 125 13.72 3.52 -22.63
CA THR A 125 14.10 2.10 -22.75
C THR A 125 15.57 1.88 -23.15
N GLN A 126 16.28 2.92 -23.57
CA GLN A 126 17.67 2.86 -24.02
C GLN A 126 18.67 3.20 -22.92
N ASN A 127 18.20 3.56 -21.72
CA ASN A 127 19.08 3.97 -20.63
C ASN A 127 19.93 2.78 -20.13
N PRO A 128 21.29 2.91 -20.13
CA PRO A 128 22.18 1.83 -19.69
C PRO A 128 22.10 1.52 -18.19
N GLU A 129 21.48 2.38 -17.38
CA GLU A 129 21.27 2.16 -15.95
C GLU A 129 20.09 1.22 -15.66
N LEU A 130 19.27 0.89 -16.67
CA LEU A 130 18.19 -0.09 -16.53
C LEU A 130 18.74 -1.51 -16.39
N TRP A 131 18.32 -2.17 -15.35
CA TRP A 131 18.70 -3.55 -15.09
C TRP A 131 17.74 -4.55 -15.73
N LYS A 132 18.26 -5.76 -15.98
CA LYS A 132 17.43 -6.91 -16.36
C LYS A 132 16.37 -7.20 -15.30
N GLY A 133 15.40 -8.04 -15.63
CA GLY A 133 14.43 -8.55 -14.65
C GLY A 133 15.11 -9.33 -13.53
N TRP A 134 14.69 -9.08 -12.28
CA TRP A 134 15.23 -9.72 -11.08
C TRP A 134 14.24 -9.66 -9.90
N ASN A 135 14.44 -10.56 -8.94
CA ASN A 135 13.75 -10.51 -7.66
C ASN A 135 14.78 -10.31 -6.54
N ALA A 136 14.59 -9.27 -5.73
CA ALA A 136 15.44 -9.06 -4.56
C ALA A 136 15.19 -10.13 -3.50
N PHE A 137 16.23 -10.49 -2.73
CA PHE A 137 16.23 -11.58 -1.75
C PHE A 137 16.00 -12.98 -2.34
N SER A 138 16.38 -13.19 -3.61
CA SER A 138 16.48 -14.53 -4.16
C SER A 138 17.61 -15.29 -3.47
N GLY A 139 17.40 -16.58 -3.19
CA GLY A 139 18.50 -17.48 -2.89
C GLY A 139 19.45 -17.55 -4.09
N SER A 140 20.73 -17.83 -3.83
CA SER A 140 21.75 -18.08 -4.87
C SER A 140 21.87 -19.58 -5.12
N GLY A 141 21.96 -19.97 -6.41
CA GLY A 141 22.08 -21.38 -6.80
C GLY A 141 22.20 -21.56 -8.30
N ASP A 142 22.52 -22.79 -8.71
CA ASP A 142 22.63 -23.20 -10.11
C ASP A 142 22.05 -24.60 -10.23
N VAL A 143 20.81 -24.71 -10.70
CA VAL A 143 20.04 -25.94 -10.75
C VAL A 143 19.54 -26.23 -12.13
N THR A 144 19.58 -27.52 -12.54
CA THR A 144 19.00 -28.02 -13.79
C THR A 144 18.02 -29.12 -13.45
N ALA A 145 16.74 -28.93 -13.76
CA ALA A 145 15.70 -29.87 -13.37
C ALA A 145 14.50 -29.83 -14.36
N GLU A 146 13.61 -30.81 -14.21
CA GLU A 146 12.27 -30.77 -14.82
C GLU A 146 11.49 -29.58 -14.30
N ILE A 147 10.49 -29.15 -15.07
CA ILE A 147 9.69 -27.97 -14.73
C ILE A 147 8.23 -28.34 -14.48
N VAL A 148 7.62 -27.69 -13.48
CA VAL A 148 6.22 -27.82 -13.07
C VAL A 148 5.55 -26.47 -13.05
N TYR A 149 4.35 -26.36 -13.62
CA TYR A 149 3.53 -25.15 -13.58
C TYR A 149 2.61 -25.17 -12.35
N ALA A 150 2.69 -24.15 -11.52
CA ALA A 150 1.98 -24.03 -10.25
C ALA A 150 1.02 -22.83 -10.20
N ASN A 151 0.30 -22.53 -11.29
CA ASN A 151 -0.68 -21.45 -11.33
C ASN A 151 -0.14 -20.12 -10.75
N TYR A 152 -0.75 -19.58 -9.70
CA TYR A 152 -0.25 -18.41 -8.98
C TYR A 152 0.75 -18.73 -7.87
N GLY A 153 1.04 -20.00 -7.61
CA GLY A 153 1.93 -20.43 -6.51
C GLY A 153 1.35 -20.10 -5.12
N LEU A 154 0.04 -20.19 -4.99
CA LEU A 154 -0.66 -20.13 -3.71
C LEU A 154 -0.44 -21.41 -2.92
N LYS A 155 -0.70 -21.39 -1.62
CA LYS A 155 -0.69 -22.61 -0.79
C LYS A 155 -1.59 -23.69 -1.38
N GLU A 156 -2.81 -23.32 -1.76
CA GLU A 156 -3.83 -24.18 -2.34
C GLU A 156 -3.43 -24.72 -3.74
N ASP A 157 -2.58 -24.00 -4.47
CA ASP A 157 -2.07 -24.48 -5.75
C ASP A 157 -1.11 -25.67 -5.53
N PHE A 158 -0.27 -25.61 -4.51
CA PHE A 158 0.62 -26.73 -4.15
C PHE A 158 -0.17 -27.93 -3.58
N GLU A 159 -1.20 -27.70 -2.79
CA GLU A 159 -2.13 -28.74 -2.33
C GLU A 159 -2.83 -29.43 -3.52
N THR A 160 -3.22 -28.64 -4.52
CA THR A 160 -3.81 -29.14 -5.76
C THR A 160 -2.80 -29.99 -6.54
N LEU A 161 -1.54 -29.55 -6.69
CA LEU A 161 -0.50 -30.37 -7.32
C LEU A 161 -0.31 -31.71 -6.62
N ASN A 162 -0.25 -31.70 -5.28
CA ASN A 162 -0.17 -32.94 -4.51
C ASN A 162 -1.37 -33.86 -4.75
N SER A 163 -2.59 -33.31 -4.82
CA SER A 163 -3.81 -34.08 -5.09
C SER A 163 -3.83 -34.69 -6.50
N LEU A 164 -3.17 -34.03 -7.48
CA LEU A 164 -2.99 -34.51 -8.84
C LEU A 164 -1.85 -35.56 -8.96
N GLY A 165 -1.15 -35.87 -7.86
CA GLY A 165 -0.01 -36.80 -7.83
C GLY A 165 1.26 -36.22 -8.46
N ILE A 166 1.40 -34.91 -8.54
CA ILE A 166 2.56 -34.22 -9.11
C ILE A 166 3.58 -33.94 -8.02
N ASP A 167 4.71 -34.64 -8.07
CA ASP A 167 5.85 -34.38 -7.20
C ASP A 167 6.67 -33.20 -7.74
N ILE A 168 6.88 -32.17 -6.88
CA ILE A 168 7.69 -30.99 -7.21
C ILE A 168 9.08 -31.03 -6.58
N LYS A 169 9.36 -32.01 -5.73
CA LYS A 169 10.64 -32.11 -5.02
C LYS A 169 11.82 -32.20 -5.99
N GLY A 170 12.76 -31.26 -5.84
CA GLY A 170 13.94 -31.16 -6.69
C GLY A 170 13.65 -30.63 -8.11
N LYS A 171 12.41 -30.23 -8.43
CA LYS A 171 12.04 -29.63 -9.72
C LYS A 171 12.05 -28.09 -9.67
N ILE A 172 12.10 -27.45 -10.82
CA ILE A 172 11.88 -26.01 -10.96
C ILE A 172 10.39 -25.75 -11.11
N VAL A 173 9.85 -24.83 -10.33
CA VAL A 173 8.48 -24.36 -10.44
C VAL A 173 8.43 -23.15 -11.34
N ILE A 174 7.40 -23.04 -12.23
CA ILE A 174 7.04 -21.81 -12.93
C ILE A 174 5.65 -21.38 -12.49
N ALA A 175 5.50 -20.12 -12.05
CA ALA A 175 4.25 -19.56 -11.53
C ALA A 175 3.95 -18.19 -12.12
N ARG A 176 2.65 -17.82 -12.15
CA ARG A 176 2.21 -16.47 -12.56
C ARG A 176 2.33 -15.47 -11.42
N TYR A 177 2.62 -14.21 -11.73
CA TYR A 177 2.31 -13.10 -10.82
C TYR A 177 0.80 -12.99 -10.58
N GLY A 178 0.41 -12.39 -9.45
CA GLY A 178 -0.99 -12.29 -9.02
C GLY A 178 -1.35 -13.30 -7.93
N GLY A 179 -2.53 -13.14 -7.34
CA GLY A 179 -3.05 -14.01 -6.29
C GLY A 179 -2.45 -13.76 -4.90
N ASN A 180 -1.14 -13.76 -4.76
CA ASN A 180 -0.41 -13.42 -3.52
C ASN A 180 0.86 -12.60 -3.81
N PHE A 181 1.48 -12.08 -2.77
CA PHE A 181 2.80 -11.46 -2.84
C PHE A 181 3.83 -12.47 -3.35
N ARG A 182 4.74 -12.01 -4.22
CA ARG A 182 5.68 -12.89 -4.94
C ARG A 182 6.60 -13.70 -4.03
N GLY A 183 6.94 -13.18 -2.87
CA GLY A 183 7.73 -13.90 -1.87
C GLY A 183 7.03 -15.14 -1.32
N TYR A 184 5.70 -15.12 -1.19
CA TYR A 184 4.94 -16.30 -0.75
C TYR A 184 4.95 -17.43 -1.78
N LYS A 185 5.05 -17.11 -3.08
CA LYS A 185 5.28 -18.14 -4.11
C LYS A 185 6.59 -18.87 -3.88
N ALA A 186 7.67 -18.13 -3.57
CA ALA A 186 8.97 -18.71 -3.20
C ALA A 186 8.88 -19.52 -1.92
N LYS A 187 8.24 -18.97 -0.87
CA LYS A 187 8.05 -19.64 0.43
C LYS A 187 7.34 -21.00 0.27
N PHE A 188 6.23 -21.02 -0.48
CA PHE A 188 5.48 -22.26 -0.67
C PHE A 188 6.18 -23.24 -1.62
N ALA A 189 6.84 -22.77 -2.69
CA ALA A 189 7.65 -23.62 -3.55
C ALA A 189 8.78 -24.31 -2.75
N GLU A 190 9.52 -23.54 -1.95
CA GLU A 190 10.60 -24.04 -1.10
C GLU A 190 10.09 -25.02 -0.03
N ALA A 191 8.97 -24.71 0.64
CA ALA A 191 8.35 -25.59 1.64
C ALA A 191 7.91 -26.93 1.06
N ASN A 192 7.58 -26.99 -0.22
CA ASN A 192 7.24 -28.22 -0.94
C ASN A 192 8.44 -28.86 -1.65
N GLY A 193 9.66 -28.38 -1.40
CA GLY A 193 10.90 -28.98 -1.88
C GLY A 193 11.30 -28.65 -3.31
N ALA A 194 10.76 -27.59 -3.91
CA ALA A 194 11.22 -27.09 -5.20
C ALA A 194 12.70 -26.70 -5.18
N ALA A 195 13.43 -26.95 -6.25
CA ALA A 195 14.84 -26.57 -6.38
C ALA A 195 15.03 -25.12 -6.87
N GLY A 196 13.99 -24.49 -7.40
CA GLY A 196 14.00 -23.11 -7.88
C GLY A 196 12.64 -22.67 -8.36
N LEU A 197 12.47 -21.36 -8.59
CA LEU A 197 11.21 -20.77 -9.02
C LEU A 197 11.45 -19.74 -10.14
N ILE A 198 10.63 -19.82 -11.17
CA ILE A 198 10.53 -18.83 -12.23
C ILE A 198 9.15 -18.16 -12.12
N ILE A 199 9.11 -16.81 -12.16
CA ILE A 199 7.84 -16.08 -12.07
C ILE A 199 7.64 -15.26 -13.36
N TYR A 200 6.40 -15.18 -13.85
CA TYR A 200 6.08 -14.36 -15.03
C TYR A 200 4.68 -13.73 -14.90
N THR A 201 4.44 -12.61 -15.56
CA THR A 201 3.11 -12.02 -15.66
C THR A 201 2.40 -12.61 -16.86
N ASP A 202 1.30 -13.33 -16.64
CA ASP A 202 0.54 -13.98 -17.71
C ASP A 202 -0.31 -12.94 -18.48
N PRO A 203 -0.48 -13.08 -19.83
CA PRO A 203 -1.33 -12.17 -20.62
C PRO A 203 -2.79 -12.10 -20.14
N LYS A 204 -3.28 -13.14 -19.43
CA LYS A 204 -4.61 -13.13 -18.81
C LYS A 204 -4.70 -12.10 -17.67
N ASP A 205 -3.60 -11.84 -16.99
CA ASP A 205 -3.54 -10.95 -15.83
C ASP A 205 -3.17 -9.51 -16.25
N SER A 206 -2.16 -9.35 -17.11
CA SER A 206 -1.82 -8.10 -17.80
C SER A 206 -1.14 -8.42 -19.15
N GLY A 207 -1.77 -8.08 -20.25
CA GLY A 207 -1.25 -8.35 -21.59
C GLY A 207 -2.32 -8.25 -22.68
N PHE A 208 -2.06 -8.86 -23.83
CA PHE A 208 -2.89 -8.73 -25.03
C PHE A 208 -4.34 -9.23 -24.85
N THR A 209 -4.64 -10.03 -23.84
CA THR A 209 -6.02 -10.45 -23.56
C THR A 209 -6.84 -9.34 -22.87
N LYS A 210 -6.18 -8.31 -22.33
CA LYS A 210 -6.81 -7.16 -21.67
C LYS A 210 -6.99 -5.98 -22.64
N GLY A 211 -6.13 -5.87 -23.64
CA GLY A 211 -6.13 -4.78 -24.62
C GLY A 211 -4.80 -4.60 -25.31
N LEU A 212 -4.59 -3.43 -25.90
CA LEU A 212 -3.32 -3.10 -26.53
C LEU A 212 -2.17 -3.09 -25.52
N VAL A 213 -1.06 -3.68 -25.93
CA VAL A 213 0.15 -3.76 -25.10
C VAL A 213 1.10 -2.60 -25.41
N TYR A 214 2.03 -2.33 -24.52
CA TYR A 214 3.04 -1.29 -24.74
C TYR A 214 3.94 -1.62 -25.93
N PRO A 215 4.23 -0.66 -26.84
CA PRO A 215 4.00 0.79 -26.72
C PRO A 215 2.67 1.32 -27.28
N GLU A 216 1.76 0.49 -27.81
CA GLU A 216 0.47 0.92 -28.38
C GLU A 216 -0.62 1.06 -27.32
N GLY A 217 -0.47 0.45 -26.15
CA GLY A 217 -1.42 0.48 -25.04
C GLY A 217 -0.79 0.29 -23.68
N PRO A 218 -1.62 0.27 -22.61
CA PRO A 218 -1.13 0.29 -21.24
C PRO A 218 -0.83 -1.08 -20.63
N TYR A 219 -0.95 -2.16 -21.39
CA TYR A 219 -0.75 -3.52 -20.87
C TYR A 219 0.63 -4.07 -21.20
N TYR A 220 1.06 -5.12 -20.49
CA TYR A 220 2.34 -5.77 -20.66
C TYR A 220 2.54 -6.31 -22.07
N SER A 221 3.64 -5.95 -22.70
CA SER A 221 4.13 -6.56 -23.94
C SER A 221 4.79 -7.91 -23.65
N SER A 222 5.11 -8.66 -24.73
CA SER A 222 5.77 -9.97 -24.62
C SER A 222 7.16 -9.90 -23.98
N SER A 223 7.78 -8.73 -23.91
CA SER A 223 9.10 -8.51 -23.29
C SER A 223 9.03 -7.90 -21.89
N THR A 224 7.88 -7.37 -21.46
CA THR A 224 7.74 -6.70 -20.14
C THR A 224 8.01 -7.68 -19.00
N ILE A 225 8.82 -7.27 -18.04
CA ILE A 225 9.20 -8.10 -16.89
C ILE A 225 8.88 -7.36 -15.58
N GLN A 226 8.06 -7.95 -14.72
CA GLN A 226 7.81 -7.47 -13.38
C GLN A 226 8.97 -7.86 -12.46
N ARG A 227 9.51 -6.88 -11.72
CA ARG A 227 10.52 -7.06 -10.66
C ARG A 227 9.87 -7.17 -9.30
N GLY A 228 10.66 -7.24 -8.24
CA GLY A 228 10.20 -7.03 -6.88
C GLY A 228 10.89 -7.91 -5.84
N SER A 229 10.68 -7.56 -4.57
CA SER A 229 11.20 -8.27 -3.41
C SER A 229 10.51 -9.61 -3.17
N LEU A 230 11.26 -10.57 -2.62
CA LEU A 230 10.74 -11.85 -2.12
C LEU A 230 10.68 -11.91 -0.59
N LEU A 231 11.03 -10.84 0.11
CA LEU A 231 11.12 -10.84 1.57
C LEU A 231 9.76 -11.20 2.21
N THR A 232 9.70 -12.30 2.97
CA THR A 232 8.50 -12.84 3.63
C THR A 232 8.78 -13.24 5.07
N THR A 233 9.42 -12.37 5.80
CA THR A 233 9.57 -12.49 7.26
C THR A 233 8.21 -12.36 7.95
N ASP A 234 8.12 -12.78 9.21
CA ASP A 234 6.95 -12.60 10.06
C ASP A 234 6.85 -11.21 10.71
N PHE A 235 7.57 -10.24 10.11
CA PHE A 235 7.60 -8.81 10.41
C PHE A 235 7.92 -8.03 9.13
N THR A 236 7.78 -6.70 9.13
CA THR A 236 8.25 -5.82 8.05
C THR A 236 9.54 -5.11 8.46
N GLY A 237 10.27 -4.52 7.51
CA GLY A 237 11.51 -3.81 7.78
C GLY A 237 12.78 -4.61 7.49
N ASP A 238 13.90 -4.15 8.02
CA ASP A 238 15.20 -4.78 7.83
C ASP A 238 15.25 -6.20 8.40
N PRO A 239 15.63 -7.21 7.60
CA PRO A 239 15.58 -8.61 8.05
C PRO A 239 16.53 -8.93 9.22
N LEU A 240 17.49 -8.08 9.54
CA LEU A 240 18.42 -8.29 10.64
C LEU A 240 18.08 -7.52 11.93
N THR A 241 17.09 -6.63 11.92
CA THR A 241 16.73 -5.80 13.09
C THR A 241 15.23 -5.86 13.44
N PRO A 242 14.61 -7.04 13.59
CA PRO A 242 13.19 -7.10 13.93
C PRO A 242 12.92 -6.33 15.25
N PHE A 243 11.89 -5.47 15.25
CA PHE A 243 11.44 -4.62 16.37
C PHE A 243 12.34 -3.45 16.74
N GLU A 244 13.51 -3.29 16.11
CA GLU A 244 14.47 -2.23 16.42
C GLU A 244 14.94 -1.55 15.14
N PRO A 245 15.09 -0.21 15.12
CA PRO A 245 15.49 0.48 13.91
C PRO A 245 16.91 0.12 13.47
N ALA A 246 17.12 -0.13 12.18
CA ALA A 246 18.42 -0.43 11.56
C ALA A 246 19.35 0.81 11.53
N LEU A 247 19.60 1.43 12.68
CA LEU A 247 20.39 2.65 12.79
C LEU A 247 21.78 2.51 12.11
N PRO A 248 22.37 3.62 11.62
CA PRO A 248 23.65 3.60 10.93
C PRO A 248 24.75 2.85 11.69
N LEU A 249 25.51 2.01 10.98
CA LEU A 249 26.61 1.22 11.54
C LEU A 249 27.74 2.11 12.09
N ASP A 250 27.93 3.29 11.51
CA ASP A 250 28.86 4.34 11.96
C ASP A 250 28.28 5.28 13.03
N GLY A 251 26.96 5.12 13.35
CA GLY A 251 26.27 5.93 14.36
C GLY A 251 26.75 5.68 15.79
N LYS A 252 26.43 6.62 16.70
CA LYS A 252 26.78 6.52 18.12
C LYS A 252 26.00 5.42 18.85
N LYS A 253 24.70 5.29 18.56
CA LYS A 253 23.82 4.22 19.12
C LYS A 253 24.01 2.97 18.28
N LYS A 254 24.36 1.86 18.94
CA LYS A 254 24.52 0.55 18.30
C LYS A 254 23.26 -0.29 18.53
N ILE A 255 22.78 -0.90 17.47
CA ILE A 255 21.66 -1.84 17.51
C ILE A 255 22.20 -3.27 17.32
N LYS A 256 21.66 -4.21 18.09
CA LYS A 256 21.95 -5.62 17.91
C LYS A 256 21.25 -6.12 16.65
N ARG A 257 22.04 -6.65 15.72
CA ARG A 257 21.54 -7.27 14.49
C ARG A 257 21.61 -8.80 14.61
N LEU A 258 20.69 -9.48 13.94
CA LEU A 258 20.79 -10.92 13.72
C LEU A 258 22.01 -11.25 12.88
N ASP A 259 22.54 -12.46 13.01
CA ASP A 259 23.50 -12.99 12.02
C ASP A 259 22.72 -13.22 10.70
N PRO A 260 23.26 -12.81 9.53
CA PRO A 260 22.59 -13.03 8.25
C PRO A 260 22.11 -14.46 7.98
N LYS A 261 22.79 -15.46 8.54
CA LYS A 261 22.40 -16.88 8.45
C LYS A 261 21.13 -17.23 9.25
N ASP A 262 20.80 -16.39 10.25
CA ASP A 262 19.60 -16.55 11.11
C ASP A 262 18.40 -15.74 10.57
N ALA A 263 18.61 -14.95 9.51
CA ALA A 263 17.54 -14.24 8.83
C ALA A 263 16.64 -15.24 8.06
N GLN A 264 15.35 -14.97 8.08
CA GLN A 264 14.34 -15.84 7.42
C GLN A 264 14.30 -15.55 5.89
N LEU A 265 15.43 -15.74 5.19
CA LEU A 265 15.56 -15.51 3.75
C LEU A 265 15.36 -16.82 2.97
N HIS A 266 14.89 -16.68 1.72
CA HIS A 266 14.76 -17.82 0.81
C HIS A 266 16.12 -18.36 0.39
N THR A 267 16.20 -19.70 0.25
CA THR A 267 17.44 -20.39 -0.13
C THR A 267 17.44 -20.83 -1.60
N ILE A 268 16.27 -21.02 -2.20
CA ILE A 268 16.15 -21.43 -3.60
C ILE A 268 16.35 -20.23 -4.56
N PRO A 269 16.99 -20.44 -5.75
CA PRO A 269 17.10 -19.42 -6.76
C PRO A 269 15.73 -19.07 -7.35
N VAL A 270 15.45 -17.74 -7.46
CA VAL A 270 14.20 -17.21 -8.02
C VAL A 270 14.52 -16.11 -9.02
N THR A 271 13.87 -16.09 -10.17
CA THR A 271 14.00 -15.02 -11.15
C THR A 271 12.74 -14.80 -11.95
N PRO A 272 12.41 -13.55 -12.34
CA PRO A 272 11.30 -13.26 -13.23
C PRO A 272 11.74 -13.36 -14.70
N ILE A 273 10.78 -13.71 -15.57
CA ILE A 273 10.89 -13.63 -17.02
C ILE A 273 9.63 -12.99 -17.60
N SER A 274 9.70 -12.53 -18.85
CA SER A 274 8.52 -12.08 -19.58
C SER A 274 7.63 -13.23 -20.01
N TYR A 275 6.36 -12.93 -20.35
CA TYR A 275 5.49 -14.00 -20.86
C TYR A 275 5.92 -14.54 -22.25
N GLY A 276 6.59 -13.74 -23.08
CA GLY A 276 7.15 -14.22 -24.33
C GLY A 276 8.29 -15.22 -24.13
N GLU A 277 9.04 -15.12 -23.03
CA GLU A 277 10.03 -16.14 -22.66
C GLU A 277 9.39 -17.33 -21.92
N ALA A 278 8.36 -17.09 -21.10
CA ALA A 278 7.60 -18.17 -20.46
C ALA A 278 6.87 -19.04 -21.50
N GLU A 279 6.35 -18.47 -22.59
CA GLU A 279 5.75 -19.18 -23.70
C GLU A 279 6.68 -20.26 -24.27
N LYS A 280 7.98 -19.95 -24.38
CA LYS A 280 8.99 -20.91 -24.90
C LYS A 280 9.17 -22.14 -24.01
N ILE A 281 8.87 -22.03 -22.73
CA ILE A 281 8.85 -23.15 -21.78
C ILE A 281 7.48 -23.83 -21.83
N LEU A 282 6.41 -23.08 -21.56
CA LEU A 282 5.06 -23.61 -21.34
C LEU A 282 4.49 -24.35 -22.57
N SER A 283 4.80 -23.86 -23.79
CA SER A 283 4.36 -24.50 -25.02
C SER A 283 4.99 -25.90 -25.30
N GLN A 284 6.09 -26.21 -24.61
CA GLN A 284 6.78 -27.49 -24.72
C GLN A 284 6.39 -28.50 -23.64
N MET A 285 5.62 -28.09 -22.65
CA MET A 285 5.14 -28.97 -21.59
C MET A 285 4.18 -30.05 -22.16
N LYS A 286 4.31 -31.29 -21.70
CA LYS A 286 3.59 -32.45 -22.25
C LYS A 286 2.74 -33.18 -21.22
N GLY A 287 2.80 -32.87 -19.96
CA GLY A 287 2.01 -33.48 -18.90
C GLY A 287 0.48 -33.31 -19.09
N GLN A 288 -0.30 -33.74 -18.12
CA GLN A 288 -1.74 -33.56 -18.16
C GLN A 288 -2.14 -32.07 -18.25
N PRO A 289 -3.30 -31.75 -18.88
CA PRO A 289 -3.84 -30.40 -18.87
C PRO A 289 -4.03 -29.87 -17.44
N VAL A 290 -3.84 -28.58 -17.24
CA VAL A 290 -4.12 -27.92 -15.97
C VAL A 290 -5.62 -27.93 -15.66
N PRO A 291 -6.03 -27.78 -14.38
CA PRO A 291 -7.42 -27.42 -14.06
C PRO A 291 -7.87 -26.18 -14.84
N GLN A 292 -9.13 -26.12 -15.25
CA GLN A 292 -9.64 -25.04 -16.11
C GLN A 292 -9.40 -23.64 -15.51
N SER A 293 -9.48 -23.50 -14.18
CA SER A 293 -9.21 -22.24 -13.47
C SER A 293 -7.74 -21.78 -13.57
N TRP A 294 -6.82 -22.69 -13.85
CA TRP A 294 -5.39 -22.42 -13.99
C TRP A 294 -4.96 -22.02 -15.40
N GLN A 295 -5.85 -22.16 -16.38
CA GLN A 295 -5.54 -21.78 -17.76
C GLN A 295 -5.23 -20.27 -17.84
N GLY A 296 -4.07 -19.93 -18.38
CA GLY A 296 -3.65 -18.56 -18.66
C GLY A 296 -4.12 -18.05 -20.03
N GLY A 297 -3.51 -16.96 -20.49
CA GLY A 297 -3.88 -16.24 -21.73
C GLY A 297 -3.05 -16.59 -22.96
N LEU A 298 -2.00 -17.40 -22.87
CA LEU A 298 -1.23 -17.82 -24.04
C LEU A 298 -2.04 -18.78 -24.93
N PRO A 299 -1.82 -18.80 -26.24
CA PRO A 299 -2.73 -19.43 -27.21
C PRO A 299 -2.55 -20.97 -27.34
N PHE A 300 -2.39 -21.67 -26.20
CA PHE A 300 -2.33 -23.14 -26.14
C PHE A 300 -2.86 -23.65 -24.80
N THR A 301 -3.15 -24.94 -24.72
CA THR A 301 -3.55 -25.59 -23.47
C THR A 301 -2.36 -25.68 -22.52
N TYR A 302 -2.47 -25.06 -21.35
CA TYR A 302 -1.45 -25.18 -20.31
C TYR A 302 -1.43 -26.59 -19.75
N ARG A 303 -0.24 -27.05 -19.39
CA ARG A 303 -0.01 -28.39 -18.85
C ARG A 303 0.76 -28.29 -17.55
N VAL A 304 0.56 -29.27 -16.67
CA VAL A 304 1.07 -29.21 -15.29
C VAL A 304 2.58 -29.42 -15.23
N GLU A 305 3.16 -30.28 -16.11
CA GLU A 305 4.58 -30.62 -16.06
C GLU A 305 5.21 -30.80 -17.45
N GLY A 306 6.53 -30.58 -17.50
CA GLY A 306 7.34 -30.81 -18.70
C GLY A 306 7.84 -32.25 -18.82
N GLY A 307 7.98 -32.93 -17.71
CA GLY A 307 8.60 -34.26 -17.64
C GLY A 307 10.08 -34.26 -18.05
N SER A 308 10.69 -35.44 -18.16
CA SER A 308 12.12 -35.59 -18.49
C SER A 308 12.53 -35.06 -19.86
N SER A 309 11.56 -34.84 -20.77
CA SER A 309 11.82 -34.27 -22.11
C SER A 309 12.00 -32.75 -22.10
N LEU A 310 11.68 -32.06 -21.01
CA LEU A 310 11.84 -30.62 -20.85
C LEU A 310 12.54 -30.29 -19.54
N THR A 311 13.84 -30.00 -19.61
CA THR A 311 14.61 -29.55 -18.46
C THR A 311 15.07 -28.12 -18.64
N VAL A 312 15.06 -27.39 -17.54
CA VAL A 312 15.44 -25.97 -17.48
C VAL A 312 16.58 -25.82 -16.48
N ARG A 313 17.58 -25.01 -16.82
CA ARG A 313 18.61 -24.54 -15.89
C ARG A 313 18.25 -23.14 -15.42
N LEU A 314 18.21 -22.99 -14.09
CA LEU A 314 18.03 -21.71 -13.42
C LEU A 314 19.28 -21.43 -12.57
N LYS A 315 19.94 -20.32 -12.87
CA LYS A 315 21.08 -19.84 -12.10
C LYS A 315 20.79 -18.45 -11.58
N VAL A 316 21.04 -18.20 -10.30
CA VAL A 316 21.05 -16.89 -9.67
C VAL A 316 22.26 -16.79 -8.75
N ASP A 317 22.95 -15.66 -8.79
CA ASP A 317 24.02 -15.31 -7.86
C ASP A 317 23.82 -13.84 -7.47
N GLN A 318 23.26 -13.63 -6.28
CA GLN A 318 22.87 -12.32 -5.76
C GLN A 318 23.58 -12.05 -4.45
N LYS A 319 24.28 -10.91 -4.41
CA LYS A 319 24.94 -10.44 -3.19
C LYS A 319 23.96 -9.61 -2.37
N ILE A 320 23.85 -9.87 -1.09
CA ILE A 320 23.17 -9.06 -0.09
C ILE A 320 24.24 -8.39 0.78
N ASP A 321 24.07 -7.09 1.06
CA ASP A 321 25.02 -6.32 1.86
C ASP A 321 24.29 -5.19 2.60
N PHE A 322 24.99 -4.47 3.48
CA PHE A 322 24.42 -3.27 4.07
C PHE A 322 24.41 -2.12 3.06
N VAL A 323 23.23 -1.52 2.92
CA VAL A 323 22.97 -0.37 2.04
C VAL A 323 22.44 0.78 2.87
N ARG A 324 22.91 2.00 2.62
CA ARG A 324 22.36 3.20 3.24
C ARG A 324 21.04 3.56 2.57
N ALA A 325 19.94 3.46 3.32
CA ALA A 325 18.63 4.01 2.97
C ALA A 325 18.40 5.31 3.75
N THR A 326 17.76 6.31 3.15
CA THR A 326 17.56 7.61 3.80
C THR A 326 16.16 8.14 3.60
N ASN A 327 15.33 8.08 4.62
CA ASN A 327 14.03 8.75 4.63
C ASN A 327 14.19 10.26 4.71
N VAL A 328 13.32 11.00 4.00
CA VAL A 328 13.30 12.47 4.02
C VAL A 328 11.95 12.94 4.57
N ILE A 329 11.97 13.66 5.70
CA ILE A 329 10.75 14.14 6.33
C ILE A 329 10.79 15.66 6.45
N GLY A 330 9.76 16.31 5.91
CA GLY A 330 9.50 17.74 6.06
C GLY A 330 8.38 17.99 7.06
N MET A 331 8.57 18.94 7.97
CA MET A 331 7.56 19.31 8.97
C MET A 331 7.11 20.75 8.80
N LEU A 332 5.79 20.95 8.67
CA LEU A 332 5.13 22.23 8.97
C LEU A 332 4.65 22.21 10.42
N LYS A 333 5.36 22.94 11.28
CA LYS A 333 5.07 22.97 12.70
C LYS A 333 3.71 23.62 12.98
N GLY A 334 2.88 22.95 13.77
CA GLY A 334 1.58 23.44 14.19
C GLY A 334 1.64 24.64 15.14
N SER A 335 0.69 25.57 14.96
CA SER A 335 0.62 26.83 15.74
C SER A 335 0.02 26.67 17.13
N GLU A 336 -0.86 25.67 17.35
CA GLU A 336 -1.59 25.48 18.63
C GLU A 336 -1.28 24.13 19.29
N ALA A 337 -1.15 23.06 18.49
CA ALA A 337 -0.90 21.70 18.97
C ALA A 337 0.29 21.05 18.22
N PRO A 338 1.52 21.57 18.35
CA PRO A 338 2.68 21.12 17.59
C PRO A 338 3.09 19.65 17.88
N ASN A 339 2.60 19.07 18.95
CA ASN A 339 2.83 17.68 19.33
C ASN A 339 1.70 16.72 18.91
N GLU A 340 0.78 17.16 18.05
CA GLU A 340 -0.21 16.32 17.41
C GLU A 340 0.14 16.26 15.91
N TRP A 341 0.45 15.07 15.39
CA TRP A 341 1.07 14.89 14.07
C TRP A 341 0.09 14.32 13.05
N ILE A 342 -0.13 15.04 11.98
CA ILE A 342 -0.79 14.59 10.76
C ILE A 342 0.30 14.18 9.80
N ILE A 343 0.40 12.91 9.46
CA ILE A 343 1.51 12.36 8.68
C ILE A 343 0.99 11.89 7.33
N LEU A 344 1.62 12.37 6.26
CA LEU A 344 1.40 11.90 4.90
C LEU A 344 2.69 11.27 4.41
N GLY A 345 2.59 10.17 3.65
CA GLY A 345 3.79 9.50 3.17
C GLY A 345 3.61 8.80 1.83
N CYS A 346 4.74 8.66 1.15
CA CYS A 346 4.95 7.88 -0.05
C CYS A 346 6.41 7.43 -0.06
N HIS A 347 6.71 6.30 -0.68
CA HIS A 347 8.13 5.95 -0.85
C HIS A 347 8.80 6.74 -1.98
N LEU A 348 10.12 6.67 -2.04
CA LEU A 348 10.95 7.44 -2.98
C LEU A 348 11.88 6.57 -3.83
N ASP A 349 12.07 5.30 -3.47
CA ASP A 349 12.83 4.32 -4.24
C ASP A 349 11.93 3.58 -5.23
N SER A 350 12.51 3.05 -6.32
CA SER A 350 11.76 2.34 -7.37
C SER A 350 12.60 1.25 -8.02
N TRP A 351 11.95 0.28 -8.69
CA TRP A 351 12.66 -0.77 -9.44
C TRP A 351 13.28 -0.28 -10.75
N GLY A 352 12.89 0.87 -11.24
CA GLY A 352 13.35 1.51 -12.46
C GLY A 352 13.11 3.01 -12.39
N TYR A 353 12.34 3.57 -13.32
CA TYR A 353 11.92 4.99 -13.28
C TYR A 353 10.76 5.24 -12.33
N GLY A 354 9.91 4.25 -12.12
CA GLY A 354 8.80 4.32 -11.20
C GLY A 354 7.84 5.49 -11.40
N ALA A 355 7.43 5.76 -12.64
CA ALA A 355 6.60 6.95 -12.91
C ALA A 355 5.22 6.87 -12.28
N THR A 356 4.61 5.67 -12.24
CA THR A 356 3.38 5.44 -11.50
C THR A 356 3.65 5.03 -10.07
N ASP A 357 4.71 4.26 -9.81
CA ASP A 357 5.06 3.64 -8.56
C ASP A 357 6.57 3.84 -8.25
N PRO A 358 6.94 4.79 -7.32
CA PRO A 358 6.08 5.64 -6.50
C PRO A 358 6.02 7.11 -6.96
N SER A 359 6.74 7.49 -8.06
CA SER A 359 7.02 8.91 -8.35
C SER A 359 5.75 9.76 -8.48
N SER A 360 4.61 9.17 -8.86
CA SER A 360 3.35 9.90 -8.91
C SER A 360 2.88 10.37 -7.52
N GLY A 361 3.05 9.53 -6.50
CA GLY A 361 2.75 9.89 -5.11
C GLY A 361 3.74 10.89 -4.54
N THR A 362 5.04 10.65 -4.75
CA THR A 362 6.09 11.59 -4.34
C THR A 362 5.92 12.96 -5.02
N ALA A 363 5.63 13.02 -6.33
CA ALA A 363 5.36 14.28 -7.04
C ALA A 363 4.14 15.02 -6.49
N MET A 364 3.07 14.30 -6.18
CA MET A 364 1.86 14.86 -5.56
C MET A 364 2.17 15.45 -4.17
N LEU A 365 2.91 14.75 -3.33
CA LEU A 365 3.29 15.24 -2.00
C LEU A 365 4.24 16.44 -2.06
N LEU A 366 5.12 16.52 -3.05
CA LEU A 366 5.97 17.70 -3.28
C LEU A 366 5.12 18.91 -3.71
N SER A 367 4.16 18.72 -4.63
CA SER A 367 3.20 19.76 -5.01
C SER A 367 2.38 20.24 -3.80
N LEU A 368 1.87 19.30 -3.00
CA LEU A 368 1.15 19.61 -1.76
C LEU A 368 2.03 20.38 -0.76
N SER A 369 3.32 20.06 -0.67
CA SER A 369 4.27 20.79 0.20
C SER A 369 4.39 22.25 -0.22
N GLU A 370 4.51 22.52 -1.54
CA GLU A 370 4.55 23.89 -2.09
C GLU A 370 3.24 24.65 -1.79
N THR A 371 2.09 23.98 -1.95
CA THR A 371 0.76 24.59 -1.71
C THR A 371 0.54 24.91 -0.23
N LEU A 372 0.89 23.98 0.67
CA LEU A 372 0.79 24.19 2.13
C LEU A 372 1.78 25.26 2.62
N GLY A 373 2.98 25.33 2.04
CA GLY A 373 3.93 26.41 2.31
C GLY A 373 3.38 27.78 1.98
N LYS A 374 2.83 27.96 0.77
CA LYS A 374 2.15 29.20 0.35
C LYS A 374 0.96 29.54 1.24
N LEU A 375 0.18 28.53 1.64
CA LEU A 375 -0.96 28.73 2.55
C LEU A 375 -0.50 29.29 3.91
N LYS A 376 0.59 28.75 4.46
CA LYS A 376 1.21 29.24 5.70
C LYS A 376 1.76 30.66 5.55
N GLU A 377 2.42 30.98 4.42
CA GLU A 377 2.91 32.32 4.12
C GLU A 377 1.79 33.35 4.04
N ASN A 378 0.59 32.94 3.56
CA ASN A 378 -0.62 33.75 3.55
C ASN A 378 -1.30 33.90 4.93
N GLY A 379 -0.66 33.43 6.01
CA GLY A 379 -1.14 33.57 7.37
C GLY A 379 -2.03 32.43 7.87
N HIS A 380 -2.19 31.35 7.11
CA HIS A 380 -3.03 30.20 7.46
C HIS A 380 -2.18 29.00 7.92
N ALA A 381 -1.37 29.18 8.96
CA ALA A 381 -0.61 28.08 9.56
C ALA A 381 -1.53 27.00 10.16
N PRO A 382 -1.24 25.71 9.97
CA PRO A 382 -2.03 24.64 10.56
C PRO A 382 -1.99 24.68 12.09
N LYS A 383 -3.07 24.23 12.76
CA LYS A 383 -3.08 24.15 14.24
C LYS A 383 -2.24 22.98 14.75
N ARG A 384 -2.32 21.80 14.10
CA ARG A 384 -1.48 20.61 14.34
C ARG A 384 -0.31 20.57 13.38
N SER A 385 0.77 19.90 13.75
CA SER A 385 1.91 19.72 12.85
C SER A 385 1.55 18.78 11.70
N ILE A 386 1.98 19.15 10.48
CA ILE A 386 1.88 18.30 9.29
C ILE A 386 3.28 17.80 8.95
N LEU A 387 3.44 16.49 8.85
CA LEU A 387 4.67 15.82 8.41
C LEU A 387 4.44 15.24 7.03
N ILE A 388 5.30 15.58 6.08
CA ILE A 388 5.34 14.97 4.75
C ILE A 388 6.60 14.13 4.68
N ALA A 389 6.42 12.84 4.51
CA ALA A 389 7.47 11.84 4.61
C ALA A 389 7.66 11.11 3.28
N HIS A 390 8.93 10.93 2.90
CA HIS A 390 9.32 10.13 1.76
C HIS A 390 10.23 9.01 2.25
N TRP A 391 9.75 7.77 2.06
CA TRP A 391 10.38 6.56 2.60
C TRP A 391 11.32 5.95 1.58
N ASP A 392 12.48 5.50 2.01
CA ASP A 392 13.45 4.82 1.16
C ASP A 392 13.42 3.30 1.43
N ALA A 393 13.80 2.49 0.45
CA ALA A 393 13.83 1.03 0.53
C ALA A 393 12.45 0.37 0.81
N GLU A 394 11.35 1.00 0.41
CA GLU A 394 10.02 0.39 0.50
C GLU A 394 9.95 -0.86 -0.35
N GLU A 395 10.39 -0.78 -1.60
CA GLU A 395 10.35 -1.83 -2.61
C GLU A 395 11.04 -3.13 -2.18
N HIS A 396 11.95 -3.04 -1.22
CA HIS A 396 12.66 -4.21 -0.69
C HIS A 396 11.94 -4.90 0.48
N GLY A 397 10.87 -4.33 1.01
CA GLY A 397 10.08 -4.95 2.09
C GLY A 397 9.56 -3.95 3.12
N VAL A 398 9.08 -2.79 2.65
CA VAL A 398 8.51 -1.70 3.48
C VAL A 398 9.53 -1.26 4.55
N ILE A 399 10.84 -1.19 4.16
CA ILE A 399 11.92 -1.07 5.14
C ILE A 399 11.94 0.33 5.75
N GLY A 400 12.09 1.39 4.95
CA GLY A 400 12.34 2.73 5.49
C GLY A 400 11.27 3.25 6.43
N SER A 401 10.00 3.09 6.09
CA SER A 401 8.89 3.49 6.95
C SER A 401 8.83 2.65 8.24
N THR A 402 9.11 1.35 8.16
CA THR A 402 9.15 0.46 9.32
C THR A 402 10.24 0.90 10.30
N GLU A 403 11.46 1.12 9.81
CA GLU A 403 12.59 1.56 10.62
C GLU A 403 12.31 2.89 11.33
N TRP A 404 11.64 3.81 10.61
CA TRP A 404 11.26 5.09 11.21
C TRP A 404 10.16 4.93 12.27
N VAL A 405 9.16 4.10 12.03
CA VAL A 405 8.10 3.81 13.01
C VAL A 405 8.69 3.15 14.26
N GLU A 406 9.60 2.21 14.11
CA GLU A 406 10.29 1.57 15.24
C GLU A 406 11.17 2.56 16.02
N GLN A 407 11.87 3.47 15.33
CA GLN A 407 12.66 4.53 15.95
C GLN A 407 11.79 5.52 16.71
N MET A 408 10.62 5.88 16.16
CA MET A 408 9.73 6.93 16.69
C MET A 408 8.53 6.36 17.46
N ARG A 409 8.60 5.11 17.89
CA ARG A 409 7.48 4.39 18.52
C ARG A 409 6.83 5.16 19.68
N ASP A 410 7.64 5.70 20.59
CA ASP A 410 7.14 6.43 21.74
C ASP A 410 6.50 7.77 21.34
N GLU A 411 7.10 8.47 20.39
CA GLU A 411 6.57 9.70 19.83
C GLU A 411 5.25 9.46 19.09
N LEU A 412 5.17 8.42 18.26
CA LEU A 412 3.96 8.07 17.52
C LEU A 412 2.83 7.66 18.47
N ASN A 413 3.13 6.94 19.52
CA ASN A 413 2.16 6.60 20.56
C ASN A 413 1.59 7.84 21.23
N ALA A 414 2.40 8.87 21.46
CA ALA A 414 1.99 10.10 22.12
C ALA A 414 1.39 11.15 21.17
N LYS A 415 1.83 11.20 19.91
CA LYS A 415 1.62 12.33 18.99
C LYS A 415 0.95 11.95 17.67
N GLY A 416 1.01 10.68 17.24
CA GLY A 416 0.49 10.23 15.94
C GLY A 416 -1.04 10.28 15.91
N VAL A 417 -1.59 11.16 15.08
CA VAL A 417 -3.04 11.33 14.87
C VAL A 417 -3.51 10.50 13.69
N VAL A 418 -2.85 10.59 12.56
CA VAL A 418 -3.21 9.89 11.33
C VAL A 418 -1.99 9.67 10.45
N TYR A 419 -1.97 8.57 9.71
CA TYR A 419 -1.07 8.35 8.58
C TYR A 419 -1.88 8.20 7.28
N MET A 420 -1.54 8.99 6.28
CA MET A 420 -2.15 8.96 4.95
C MET A 420 -1.12 8.50 3.93
N ASN A 421 -1.36 7.34 3.33
CA ASN A 421 -0.44 6.70 2.39
C ASN A 421 -0.83 7.00 0.95
N PHE A 422 0.13 7.45 0.14
CA PHE A 422 -0.09 7.85 -1.25
C PHE A 422 0.85 7.13 -2.23
N ASP A 423 1.23 5.92 -1.91
CA ASP A 423 1.96 5.05 -2.79
C ASP A 423 1.21 4.86 -4.12
N GLY A 424 1.88 5.13 -5.25
CA GLY A 424 1.27 5.07 -6.55
C GLY A 424 0.02 5.96 -6.69
N ALA A 425 0.04 7.20 -6.18
CA ALA A 425 -1.12 8.09 -6.08
C ALA A 425 -1.89 8.30 -7.39
N VAL A 426 -1.19 8.19 -8.54
CA VAL A 426 -1.80 8.29 -9.88
C VAL A 426 -1.21 7.23 -10.80
N SER A 427 -1.99 6.18 -11.05
CA SER A 427 -1.71 5.17 -12.08
C SER A 427 -2.81 5.06 -13.15
N GLY A 428 -3.80 5.97 -13.12
CA GLY A 428 -4.91 6.00 -14.07
C GLY A 428 -5.98 7.03 -13.71
N LYS A 429 -7.19 6.82 -14.23
CA LYS A 429 -8.33 7.75 -14.08
C LYS A 429 -9.43 7.26 -13.14
N GLY A 430 -9.33 6.04 -12.61
CA GLY A 430 -10.24 5.54 -11.58
C GLY A 430 -9.91 6.17 -10.20
N PHE A 431 -10.73 5.90 -9.20
CA PHE A 431 -10.44 6.26 -7.81
C PHE A 431 -10.84 5.14 -6.87
N SER A 432 -9.99 4.85 -5.92
CA SER A 432 -10.26 3.89 -4.85
C SER A 432 -9.51 4.29 -3.58
N ALA A 433 -10.04 3.84 -2.43
CA ALA A 433 -9.39 4.03 -1.14
C ALA A 433 -9.64 2.87 -0.19
N SER A 434 -8.69 2.65 0.72
CA SER A 434 -8.80 1.74 1.87
C SER A 434 -8.50 2.51 3.14
N SER A 435 -9.14 2.17 4.27
CA SER A 435 -9.04 2.99 5.45
C SER A 435 -9.32 2.24 6.74
N ALA A 436 -8.70 2.69 7.83
CA ALA A 436 -9.16 2.42 9.18
C ALA A 436 -10.61 2.94 9.36
N PRO A 437 -11.45 2.29 10.16
CA PRO A 437 -12.85 2.68 10.32
C PRO A 437 -13.05 4.15 10.68
N THR A 438 -12.29 4.69 11.62
CA THR A 438 -12.41 6.08 12.09
C THR A 438 -12.21 7.15 11.02
N LEU A 439 -11.55 6.84 9.91
CA LEU A 439 -11.24 7.78 8.83
C LEU A 439 -12.17 7.65 7.61
N LYS A 440 -13.04 6.63 7.54
CA LYS A 440 -13.90 6.39 6.37
C LYS A 440 -14.83 7.58 6.08
N LYS A 441 -15.43 8.18 7.11
CA LYS A 441 -16.28 9.37 6.95
C LYS A 441 -15.50 10.59 6.43
N LEU A 442 -14.26 10.79 6.88
CA LEU A 442 -13.38 11.85 6.37
C LEU A 442 -13.17 11.72 4.85
N LEU A 443 -12.90 10.52 4.35
CA LEU A 443 -12.76 10.24 2.92
C LEU A 443 -14.04 10.59 2.16
N VAL A 444 -15.19 10.09 2.62
CA VAL A 444 -16.50 10.33 1.97
C VAL A 444 -16.83 11.81 1.93
N GLU A 445 -16.80 12.50 3.07
CA GLU A 445 -17.17 13.92 3.15
C GLU A 445 -16.19 14.83 2.40
N THR A 446 -14.92 14.44 2.32
CA THR A 446 -13.95 15.22 1.53
C THR A 446 -14.18 15.04 0.05
N SER A 447 -14.46 13.83 -0.43
CA SER A 447 -14.69 13.54 -1.86
C SER A 447 -15.88 14.31 -2.44
N LYS A 448 -16.86 14.71 -1.62
CA LYS A 448 -18.00 15.56 -2.02
C LYS A 448 -17.59 17.00 -2.38
N ASN A 449 -16.43 17.45 -1.90
CA ASN A 449 -15.91 18.82 -2.13
C ASN A 449 -14.79 18.87 -3.17
N VAL A 450 -14.41 17.75 -3.75
CA VAL A 450 -13.38 17.68 -4.80
C VAL A 450 -14.03 17.44 -6.14
N LYS A 451 -13.67 18.24 -7.15
CA LYS A 451 -14.16 18.06 -8.53
C LYS A 451 -13.37 16.95 -9.22
N TYR A 452 -14.07 16.00 -9.85
CA TYR A 452 -13.42 15.06 -10.74
C TYR A 452 -13.10 15.74 -12.08
N PRO A 453 -11.84 15.69 -12.59
CA PRO A 453 -11.38 16.60 -13.65
C PRO A 453 -12.00 16.36 -15.03
N TYR A 454 -12.45 15.13 -15.32
CA TYR A 454 -12.92 14.75 -16.68
C TYR A 454 -14.44 14.79 -16.86
N THR A 455 -15.19 15.18 -15.83
CA THR A 455 -16.65 15.34 -15.87
C THR A 455 -17.08 16.53 -15.01
N ASP A 456 -18.38 16.87 -15.02
CA ASP A 456 -18.92 17.89 -14.14
C ASP A 456 -19.30 17.36 -12.73
N GLN A 457 -18.91 16.11 -12.43
CA GLN A 457 -19.20 15.44 -11.18
C GLN A 457 -18.19 15.82 -10.08
N THR A 458 -18.62 15.67 -8.84
CA THR A 458 -17.71 15.57 -7.70
C THR A 458 -16.97 14.22 -7.74
N LEU A 459 -15.85 14.14 -7.03
CA LEU A 459 -15.13 12.86 -6.88
C LEU A 459 -16.01 11.80 -6.21
N PHE A 460 -16.87 12.20 -5.26
CA PHE A 460 -17.84 11.31 -4.64
C PHE A 460 -18.81 10.68 -5.66
N GLU A 461 -19.43 11.50 -6.50
CA GLU A 461 -20.37 11.03 -7.53
C GLU A 461 -19.67 10.13 -8.57
N PHE A 462 -18.44 10.45 -8.94
CA PHE A 462 -17.64 9.60 -9.82
C PHE A 462 -17.28 8.26 -9.16
N TRP A 463 -16.83 8.29 -7.91
CA TRP A 463 -16.41 7.10 -7.16
C TRP A 463 -17.60 6.17 -6.86
N ASN A 464 -18.74 6.74 -6.49
CA ASN A 464 -19.96 5.99 -6.12
C ASN A 464 -20.87 5.60 -7.30
N LYS A 465 -20.51 5.92 -8.54
CA LYS A 465 -21.38 5.78 -9.72
C LYS A 465 -21.90 4.37 -10.01
N ASN A 466 -21.20 3.34 -9.57
CA ASN A 466 -21.55 1.93 -9.78
C ASN A 466 -22.15 1.27 -8.53
N ASP A 467 -22.23 1.99 -7.42
CA ASP A 467 -22.78 1.51 -6.16
C ASP A 467 -24.11 2.22 -5.89
N GLN A 468 -25.15 1.45 -5.58
CA GLN A 468 -26.45 1.99 -5.18
C GLN A 468 -26.51 2.26 -3.67
N SER A 469 -25.41 2.06 -2.96
CA SER A 469 -25.27 2.37 -1.54
C SER A 469 -25.16 3.88 -1.28
N GLU A 470 -25.41 4.29 -0.04
CA GLU A 470 -25.27 5.69 0.37
C GLU A 470 -23.81 6.18 0.35
N GLU A 471 -22.84 5.27 0.40
CA GLU A 471 -21.41 5.54 0.42
C GLU A 471 -20.66 4.67 -0.60
N PRO A 472 -19.56 5.16 -1.20
CA PRO A 472 -18.71 4.34 -2.06
C PRO A 472 -18.05 3.22 -1.26
N GLN A 473 -17.69 2.14 -1.95
CA GLN A 473 -16.98 1.03 -1.34
C GLN A 473 -15.58 1.47 -0.91
N ILE A 474 -15.29 1.41 0.40
CA ILE A 474 -13.98 1.69 0.99
C ILE A 474 -13.39 0.37 1.48
N GLY A 475 -12.19 0.04 0.97
CA GLY A 475 -11.47 -1.17 1.33
C GLY A 475 -10.94 -1.16 2.76
N ASN A 476 -10.52 -2.34 3.22
CA ASN A 476 -9.71 -2.47 4.44
C ASN A 476 -8.23 -2.41 4.08
N LEU A 477 -7.40 -1.94 5.00
CA LEU A 477 -5.95 -1.91 4.82
C LEU A 477 -5.36 -3.30 5.00
N GLY A 478 -4.70 -3.79 3.94
CA GLY A 478 -3.93 -5.03 3.93
C GLY A 478 -2.42 -4.77 4.05
N GLY A 479 -1.62 -5.65 3.46
CA GLY A 479 -0.18 -5.52 3.36
C GLY A 479 0.28 -4.76 2.12
N GLY A 480 1.61 -4.63 1.96
CA GLY A 480 2.26 -4.22 0.71
C GLY A 480 2.50 -2.73 0.53
N SER A 481 2.45 -1.90 1.60
CA SER A 481 2.89 -0.49 1.54
C SER A 481 3.12 0.10 2.94
N ASP A 482 3.62 1.33 3.01
CA ASP A 482 4.15 2.01 4.20
C ASP A 482 3.18 2.19 5.38
N HIS A 483 1.88 2.04 5.18
CA HIS A 483 0.89 2.14 6.26
C HIS A 483 0.95 0.98 7.28
N ILE A 484 1.60 -0.13 6.93
CA ILE A 484 1.62 -1.36 7.75
C ILE A 484 2.17 -1.07 9.15
N ALA A 485 3.35 -0.46 9.24
CA ALA A 485 3.99 -0.21 10.53
C ALA A 485 3.19 0.79 11.39
N PHE A 486 2.63 1.82 10.78
CA PHE A 486 1.78 2.79 11.48
C PHE A 486 0.52 2.17 12.04
N TYR A 487 -0.19 1.38 11.24
CA TYR A 487 -1.51 0.86 11.61
C TYR A 487 -1.43 -0.44 12.41
N MET A 488 -0.60 -1.38 11.95
CA MET A 488 -0.58 -2.74 12.48
C MET A 488 0.42 -2.94 13.62
N HIS A 489 1.44 -2.06 13.76
CA HIS A 489 2.46 -2.16 14.82
C HIS A 489 2.25 -1.16 15.95
N VAL A 490 1.95 0.12 15.65
CA VAL A 490 1.81 1.18 16.68
C VAL A 490 0.40 1.76 16.79
N GLY A 491 -0.58 1.32 15.99
CA GLY A 491 -1.98 1.70 16.11
C GLY A 491 -2.27 3.17 15.76
N VAL A 492 -1.53 3.76 14.84
CA VAL A 492 -1.89 5.04 14.23
C VAL A 492 -2.91 4.77 13.13
N PRO A 493 -4.13 5.34 13.22
CA PRO A 493 -5.13 5.09 12.19
C PRO A 493 -4.63 5.57 10.83
N SER A 494 -4.80 4.72 9.84
CA SER A 494 -4.22 4.95 8.52
C SER A 494 -5.27 4.88 7.42
N LEU A 495 -4.99 5.52 6.29
CA LEU A 495 -5.72 5.38 5.04
C LEU A 495 -4.73 5.32 3.86
N SER A 496 -5.18 4.74 2.75
CA SER A 496 -4.46 4.72 1.48
C SER A 496 -5.46 4.92 0.35
N GLY A 497 -5.09 5.66 -0.68
CA GLY A 497 -5.97 5.89 -1.81
C GLY A 497 -5.33 6.73 -2.90
N GLY A 498 -5.94 6.66 -4.09
CA GLY A 498 -5.47 7.39 -5.25
C GLY A 498 -6.26 7.07 -6.53
N ALA A 499 -5.77 7.57 -7.63
CA ALA A 499 -6.34 7.39 -8.96
C ALA A 499 -5.68 6.19 -9.66
N GLY A 500 -6.44 5.09 -9.79
CA GLY A 500 -5.94 3.80 -10.30
C GLY A 500 -6.29 3.53 -11.76
N GLY A 501 -5.49 2.68 -12.40
CA GLY A 501 -5.71 2.20 -13.76
C GLY A 501 -4.69 1.13 -14.17
N PRO A 502 -4.76 0.65 -15.43
CA PRO A 502 -3.74 -0.24 -15.96
C PRO A 502 -2.36 0.44 -15.95
N ASN A 503 -1.35 -0.26 -15.48
CA ASN A 503 0.01 0.23 -15.39
C ASN A 503 1.03 -0.85 -15.78
N LEU A 504 2.28 -0.44 -15.98
CA LEU A 504 3.41 -1.31 -16.26
C LEU A 504 4.22 -1.56 -14.99
N TYR A 505 3.50 -1.96 -13.93
CA TYR A 505 3.96 -2.14 -12.56
C TYR A 505 5.31 -2.86 -12.46
N HIS A 506 6.27 -2.24 -11.77
CA HIS A 506 7.61 -2.79 -11.52
C HIS A 506 8.41 -3.20 -12.79
N SER A 507 8.11 -2.59 -13.94
CA SER A 507 8.85 -2.81 -15.18
C SER A 507 9.72 -1.61 -15.54
N ASN A 508 10.69 -1.82 -16.44
CA ASN A 508 11.49 -0.71 -16.98
C ASN A 508 10.66 0.24 -17.87
N TYR A 509 9.45 -0.17 -18.23
CA TYR A 509 8.53 0.64 -19.04
C TYR A 509 7.63 1.56 -18.20
N ASP A 510 7.65 1.48 -16.85
CA ASP A 510 7.01 2.47 -15.99
C ASP A 510 7.80 3.77 -15.96
N SER A 511 7.81 4.45 -17.12
CA SER A 511 8.57 5.67 -17.40
C SER A 511 7.65 6.89 -17.50
N PHE A 512 8.23 8.10 -17.51
CA PHE A 512 7.48 9.32 -17.79
C PHE A 512 6.76 9.25 -19.15
N ARG A 513 7.37 8.60 -20.17
CA ARG A 513 6.75 8.41 -21.48
C ARG A 513 5.46 7.58 -21.41
N PHE A 514 5.49 6.48 -20.62
CA PHE A 514 4.30 5.68 -20.37
C PHE A 514 3.23 6.49 -19.65
N TYR A 515 3.62 7.22 -18.60
CA TYR A 515 2.71 8.05 -17.81
C TYR A 515 2.00 9.09 -18.68
N GLU A 516 2.77 9.90 -19.41
CA GLU A 516 2.25 10.95 -20.28
C GLU A 516 1.32 10.41 -21.39
N LYS A 517 1.58 9.19 -21.89
CA LYS A 517 0.80 8.61 -22.98
C LYS A 517 -0.48 7.91 -22.55
N PHE A 518 -0.46 7.19 -21.41
CA PHE A 518 -1.53 6.26 -21.05
C PHE A 518 -2.15 6.48 -19.68
N VAL A 519 -1.43 7.06 -18.73
CA VAL A 519 -1.93 7.23 -17.35
C VAL A 519 -2.77 8.50 -17.23
N ASP A 520 -2.15 9.65 -17.42
CA ASP A 520 -2.80 10.97 -17.30
C ASP A 520 -2.21 11.98 -18.30
N PRO A 521 -2.55 11.88 -19.59
CA PRO A 521 -1.98 12.74 -20.64
C PRO A 521 -2.14 14.25 -20.41
N GLU A 522 -3.16 14.65 -19.67
CA GLU A 522 -3.46 16.05 -19.37
C GLU A 522 -2.93 16.51 -18.01
N PHE A 523 -2.35 15.59 -17.22
CA PHE A 523 -1.83 15.85 -15.86
C PHE A 523 -2.87 16.48 -14.93
N GLN A 524 -4.13 16.00 -14.99
CA GLN A 524 -5.24 16.51 -14.18
C GLN A 524 -5.47 15.70 -12.90
N MET A 525 -5.09 14.42 -12.91
CA MET A 525 -5.35 13.52 -11.78
C MET A 525 -4.43 13.83 -10.59
N GLY A 526 -3.16 14.19 -10.83
CA GLY A 526 -2.25 14.62 -9.77
C GLY A 526 -2.80 15.78 -8.93
N PRO A 527 -3.16 16.92 -9.54
CA PRO A 527 -3.82 18.03 -8.84
C PRO A 527 -5.14 17.66 -8.16
N MET A 528 -5.93 16.73 -8.70
CA MET A 528 -7.15 16.25 -8.07
C MET A 528 -6.85 15.45 -6.79
N VAL A 529 -5.86 14.56 -6.82
CA VAL A 529 -5.43 13.80 -5.64
C VAL A 529 -4.79 14.75 -4.60
N GLU A 530 -3.99 15.74 -5.03
CA GLU A 530 -3.45 16.79 -4.15
C GLU A 530 -4.58 17.57 -3.46
N HIS A 531 -5.63 17.95 -4.18
CA HIS A 531 -6.78 18.62 -3.59
C HIS A 531 -7.46 17.75 -2.54
N MET A 532 -7.72 16.47 -2.84
CA MET A 532 -8.30 15.52 -1.89
C MET A 532 -7.43 15.34 -0.64
N ALA A 533 -6.14 15.09 -0.82
CA ALA A 533 -5.17 14.91 0.26
C ALA A 533 -5.04 16.18 1.12
N GLY A 534 -4.98 17.35 0.49
CA GLY A 534 -4.88 18.63 1.17
C GLY A 534 -6.10 18.96 2.02
N LEU A 535 -7.32 18.75 1.50
CA LEU A 535 -8.54 18.95 2.28
C LEU A 535 -8.60 18.02 3.50
N MET A 536 -8.32 16.73 3.32
CA MET A 536 -8.26 15.78 4.44
C MET A 536 -7.24 16.22 5.49
N THR A 537 -6.05 16.62 5.04
CA THR A 537 -4.97 17.11 5.90
C THR A 537 -5.38 18.35 6.69
N LEU A 538 -5.96 19.34 6.04
CA LEU A 538 -6.38 20.58 6.67
C LEU A 538 -7.54 20.38 7.65
N ARG A 539 -8.48 19.48 7.35
CA ARG A 539 -9.55 19.08 8.26
C ARG A 539 -9.00 18.42 9.51
N MET A 540 -8.08 17.46 9.35
CA MET A 540 -7.42 16.81 10.49
C MET A 540 -6.53 17.78 11.29
N ALA A 541 -5.83 18.68 10.60
CA ALA A 541 -4.92 19.63 11.24
C ALA A 541 -5.64 20.76 12.00
N ASN A 542 -6.81 21.23 11.52
CA ASN A 542 -7.46 22.45 12.02
C ASN A 542 -8.68 22.20 12.90
N ALA A 543 -9.26 20.99 12.92
CA ALA A 543 -10.41 20.69 13.76
C ALA A 543 -10.11 20.95 15.26
N GLU A 544 -11.09 21.47 16.00
CA GLU A 544 -10.99 21.65 17.45
C GLU A 544 -10.82 20.30 18.16
N LEU A 545 -11.62 19.30 17.79
CA LEU A 545 -11.45 17.91 18.17
C LEU A 545 -11.07 17.08 16.94
N ILE A 546 -10.22 16.08 17.12
CA ILE A 546 -9.83 15.17 16.04
C ILE A 546 -11.09 14.54 15.46
N PRO A 547 -11.35 14.65 14.14
CA PRO A 547 -12.62 14.25 13.52
C PRO A 547 -12.69 12.74 13.25
N TYR A 548 -12.51 11.92 14.28
CA TYR A 548 -12.68 10.47 14.19
C TYR A 548 -14.15 10.08 14.20
N ASN A 549 -14.54 9.24 13.26
CA ASN A 549 -15.86 8.61 13.28
C ASN A 549 -15.86 7.41 14.24
N LEU A 550 -16.27 7.65 15.48
CA LEU A 550 -16.22 6.63 16.53
C LEU A 550 -17.22 5.48 16.30
N ASN A 551 -18.38 5.77 15.69
CA ASN A 551 -19.42 4.77 15.44
C ASN A 551 -19.01 3.75 14.36
N ARG A 552 -18.08 4.11 13.47
CA ARG A 552 -17.72 3.23 12.36
C ARG A 552 -17.02 1.94 12.83
N TYR A 553 -16.30 1.99 13.95
CA TYR A 553 -15.68 0.77 14.50
C TYR A 553 -16.70 -0.28 14.90
N SER A 554 -17.77 0.10 15.61
CA SER A 554 -18.82 -0.86 15.99
C SER A 554 -19.50 -1.46 14.78
N GLN A 555 -19.78 -0.65 13.75
CA GLN A 555 -20.41 -1.08 12.51
C GLN A 555 -19.51 -2.06 11.73
N ASP A 556 -18.25 -1.71 11.50
CA ASP A 556 -17.30 -2.56 10.77
C ASP A 556 -16.97 -3.83 11.57
N LEU A 557 -16.77 -3.74 12.90
CA LEU A 557 -16.60 -4.91 13.77
C LEU A 557 -17.80 -5.86 13.68
N LYS A 558 -19.03 -5.33 13.74
CA LYS A 558 -20.24 -6.13 13.63
C LYS A 558 -20.31 -6.89 12.31
N MET A 559 -20.05 -6.19 11.22
CA MET A 559 -20.05 -6.76 9.86
C MET A 559 -19.04 -7.91 9.74
N HIS A 560 -17.79 -7.67 10.15
CA HIS A 560 -16.71 -8.66 10.04
C HIS A 560 -16.91 -9.83 11.01
N PHE A 561 -17.37 -9.55 12.23
CA PHE A 561 -17.68 -10.58 13.23
C PHE A 561 -18.83 -11.49 12.76
N ASP A 562 -19.90 -10.93 12.24
CA ASP A 562 -21.04 -11.70 11.69
C ASP A 562 -20.60 -12.57 10.50
N SER A 563 -19.70 -12.05 9.64
CA SER A 563 -19.13 -12.81 8.54
C SER A 563 -18.31 -14.01 9.05
N ALA A 564 -17.45 -13.79 10.05
CA ALA A 564 -16.66 -14.86 10.67
C ALA A 564 -17.55 -15.91 11.35
N VAL A 565 -18.58 -15.48 12.10
CA VAL A 565 -19.57 -16.40 12.71
C VAL A 565 -20.30 -17.22 11.65
N LYS A 566 -20.68 -16.61 10.52
CA LYS A 566 -21.30 -17.32 9.39
C LYS A 566 -20.37 -18.38 8.81
N LYS A 567 -19.08 -18.06 8.66
CA LYS A 567 -18.04 -19.00 8.19
C LYS A 567 -17.90 -20.18 9.17
N ILE A 568 -17.81 -19.93 10.47
CA ILE A 568 -17.74 -20.99 11.49
C ILE A 568 -18.97 -21.91 11.42
N LYS A 569 -20.19 -21.33 11.31
CA LYS A 569 -21.43 -22.11 11.19
C LYS A 569 -21.51 -22.98 9.94
N SER A 570 -20.76 -22.67 8.89
CA SER A 570 -20.67 -23.52 7.71
C SER A 570 -19.90 -24.82 7.98
N TYR A 571 -18.98 -24.82 8.96
CA TYR A 571 -18.23 -25.98 9.42
C TYR A 571 -18.94 -26.71 10.60
N ASP A 572 -19.41 -25.93 11.58
CA ASP A 572 -20.15 -26.47 12.74
C ASP A 572 -21.54 -25.86 12.82
N LYS A 573 -22.56 -26.60 12.35
CA LYS A 573 -23.95 -26.18 12.37
C LYS A 573 -24.51 -25.98 13.80
N ASN A 574 -23.88 -26.57 14.81
CA ASN A 574 -24.29 -26.50 16.21
C ASN A 574 -23.64 -25.32 16.95
N PHE A 575 -22.75 -24.58 16.29
CA PHE A 575 -22.07 -23.46 16.90
C PHE A 575 -23.06 -22.38 17.34
N GLN A 576 -23.07 -22.06 18.64
CA GLN A 576 -24.02 -21.11 19.25
C GLN A 576 -23.60 -19.63 19.14
N GLY A 577 -22.39 -19.36 18.64
CA GLY A 577 -21.81 -18.01 18.52
C GLY A 577 -21.06 -17.55 19.77
N PHE A 578 -20.41 -16.41 19.64
CA PHE A 578 -19.67 -15.76 20.72
C PHE A 578 -20.55 -14.69 21.39
N GLN A 579 -21.44 -15.10 22.30
CA GLN A 579 -22.44 -14.20 22.90
C GLN A 579 -21.81 -13.00 23.63
N ALA A 580 -20.73 -13.22 24.40
CA ALA A 580 -20.03 -12.16 25.12
C ALA A 580 -19.43 -11.13 24.17
N THR A 581 -18.80 -11.56 23.06
CA THR A 581 -18.23 -10.67 22.05
C THR A 581 -19.30 -9.86 21.35
N ASN A 582 -20.43 -10.50 20.97
CA ASN A 582 -21.55 -9.78 20.36
C ASN A 582 -22.15 -8.73 21.30
N SER A 583 -22.28 -9.04 22.59
CA SER A 583 -22.73 -8.08 23.61
C SER A 583 -21.74 -6.92 23.76
N ALA A 584 -20.44 -7.19 23.73
CA ALA A 584 -19.41 -6.15 23.80
C ALA A 584 -19.44 -5.22 22.57
N ILE A 585 -19.64 -5.75 21.36
CA ILE A 585 -19.79 -4.95 20.13
C ILE A 585 -21.01 -4.05 20.22
N ASN A 586 -22.16 -4.56 20.68
CA ASN A 586 -23.38 -3.76 20.87
C ASN A 586 -23.17 -2.65 21.91
N SER A 587 -22.48 -2.95 23.02
CA SER A 587 -22.15 -1.95 24.03
C SER A 587 -21.18 -0.87 23.52
N LEU A 588 -20.26 -1.25 22.63
CA LEU A 588 -19.38 -0.30 21.95
C LEU A 588 -20.20 0.63 21.05
N ASP A 589 -21.18 0.11 20.31
CA ASP A 589 -22.07 0.89 19.43
C ASP A 589 -22.86 1.93 20.20
N GLU A 590 -23.51 1.51 21.29
CA GLU A 590 -24.28 2.40 22.19
C GLU A 590 -23.37 3.49 22.77
N THR A 591 -22.19 3.11 23.27
CA THR A 591 -21.24 4.04 23.90
C THR A 591 -20.68 5.04 22.91
N SER A 592 -20.29 4.59 21.70
CA SER A 592 -19.78 5.45 20.66
C SER A 592 -20.82 6.45 20.15
N THR A 593 -22.09 6.02 20.04
CA THR A 593 -23.22 6.90 19.70
C THR A 593 -23.42 7.99 20.73
N ILE A 594 -23.45 7.62 22.03
CA ILE A 594 -23.57 8.58 23.11
C ILE A 594 -22.40 9.56 23.13
N LEU A 595 -21.17 9.08 22.92
CA LEU A 595 -19.96 9.92 22.90
C LEU A 595 -19.98 10.89 21.71
N THR A 596 -20.38 10.42 20.52
CA THR A 596 -20.51 11.28 19.33
C THR A 596 -21.51 12.42 19.57
N LEU A 597 -22.69 12.13 20.15
CA LEU A 597 -23.67 13.16 20.51
C LEU A 597 -23.14 14.15 21.55
N LYS A 598 -22.40 13.68 22.56
CA LYS A 598 -21.78 14.57 23.56
C LYS A 598 -20.70 15.46 22.95
N ILE A 599 -19.89 14.96 22.04
CA ILE A 599 -18.89 15.74 21.30
C ILE A 599 -19.59 16.84 20.50
N GLN A 600 -20.65 16.50 19.77
CA GLN A 600 -21.43 17.46 18.98
C GLN A 600 -22.00 18.55 19.89
N THR A 601 -22.71 18.19 20.95
CA THR A 601 -23.26 19.15 21.92
C THR A 601 -22.18 20.05 22.55
N TYR A 602 -20.98 19.50 22.82
CA TYR A 602 -19.86 20.28 23.37
C TYR A 602 -19.33 21.31 22.34
N LEU A 603 -19.25 20.95 21.07
CA LEU A 603 -18.79 21.85 20.01
C LEU A 603 -19.82 22.91 19.60
N GLU A 604 -21.11 22.71 19.93
CA GLU A 604 -22.21 23.68 19.74
C GLU A 604 -22.29 24.69 20.91
N GLY A 605 -21.63 24.40 22.04
CA GLY A 605 -21.68 25.25 23.23
C GLY A 605 -20.88 26.55 23.12
N ASP A 606 -21.31 27.58 23.85
CA ASP A 606 -20.70 28.93 23.83
C ASP A 606 -19.31 29.00 24.43
N GLU A 607 -18.92 28.02 25.27
CA GLU A 607 -17.63 28.01 25.97
C GLU A 607 -16.82 26.74 25.65
N ILE A 608 -16.01 26.79 24.61
CA ILE A 608 -15.04 25.75 24.30
C ILE A 608 -13.71 26.02 25.01
N SER A 609 -13.44 25.29 26.09
CA SER A 609 -12.17 25.42 26.83
C SER A 609 -11.00 24.76 26.11
N ARG A 610 -9.94 25.52 25.77
CA ARG A 610 -8.69 25.00 25.19
C ARG A 610 -8.07 23.87 26.03
N LYS A 611 -8.15 23.95 27.37
CA LYS A 611 -7.65 22.90 28.26
C LYS A 611 -8.41 21.59 28.09
N ASN A 612 -9.73 21.66 27.95
CA ASN A 612 -10.58 20.50 27.76
C ASN A 612 -10.35 19.89 26.35
N LEU A 613 -10.25 20.71 25.31
CA LEU A 613 -9.92 20.24 23.96
C LEU A 613 -8.61 19.46 23.93
N LYS A 614 -7.55 19.99 24.53
CA LYS A 614 -6.25 19.29 24.63
C LYS A 614 -6.35 17.95 25.35
N LYS A 615 -7.15 17.88 26.43
CA LYS A 615 -7.37 16.63 27.18
C LYS A 615 -8.14 15.62 26.33
N LEU A 616 -9.19 16.05 25.64
CA LEU A 616 -10.03 15.20 24.79
C LEU A 616 -9.25 14.69 23.58
N ASN A 617 -8.49 15.55 22.90
CA ASN A 617 -7.65 15.14 21.76
C ASN A 617 -6.61 14.09 22.18
N LYS A 618 -5.98 14.26 23.35
CA LYS A 618 -5.07 13.23 23.88
C LYS A 618 -5.79 11.89 24.11
N GLN A 619 -7.04 11.90 24.55
CA GLN A 619 -7.84 10.68 24.72
C GLN A 619 -8.23 10.06 23.39
N LEU A 620 -8.58 10.88 22.37
CA LEU A 620 -8.86 10.39 21.02
C LEU A 620 -7.63 9.73 20.38
N ILE A 621 -6.44 10.33 20.51
CA ILE A 621 -5.19 9.71 20.04
C ILE A 621 -4.94 8.36 20.72
N ALA A 622 -5.25 8.26 22.02
CA ALA A 622 -5.07 7.01 22.77
C ALA A 622 -6.12 5.94 22.44
N LEU A 623 -7.28 6.32 21.89
CA LEU A 623 -8.38 5.40 21.63
C LEU A 623 -7.99 4.30 20.62
N GLU A 624 -7.39 4.69 19.50
CA GLU A 624 -6.92 3.76 18.46
C GLU A 624 -5.85 2.78 18.99
N LYS A 625 -5.02 3.24 19.95
CA LYS A 625 -3.99 2.40 20.58
C LYS A 625 -4.56 1.28 21.44
N SER A 626 -5.84 1.35 21.83
CA SER A 626 -6.52 0.27 22.57
C SER A 626 -6.69 -1.02 21.76
N PHE A 627 -6.53 -0.95 20.45
CA PHE A 627 -6.49 -2.14 19.57
C PHE A 627 -5.11 -2.77 19.45
N ILE A 628 -4.08 -2.28 20.15
CA ILE A 628 -2.72 -2.81 20.12
C ILE A 628 -2.51 -3.77 21.28
N SER A 629 -2.06 -4.98 20.97
CA SER A 629 -1.66 -6.02 21.94
C SER A 629 -0.14 -6.11 22.04
N ASP A 630 0.40 -6.00 23.24
CA ASP A 630 1.85 -6.15 23.45
C ASP A 630 2.38 -7.53 23.08
N LYS A 631 1.52 -8.55 23.10
CA LYS A 631 1.88 -9.93 22.74
C LYS A 631 2.01 -10.14 21.22
N GLY A 632 1.39 -9.27 20.41
CA GLY A 632 1.26 -9.46 18.97
C GLY A 632 0.39 -10.66 18.58
N MET A 633 0.45 -11.05 17.32
CA MET A 633 -0.31 -12.16 16.74
C MET A 633 0.53 -13.46 16.73
N TYR A 634 -0.13 -14.62 16.75
CA TYR A 634 0.54 -15.94 16.71
C TYR A 634 1.36 -16.18 15.45
N PHE A 635 0.97 -15.58 14.32
CA PHE A 635 1.66 -15.70 13.04
C PHE A 635 2.82 -14.70 12.87
N GLY A 636 2.98 -13.75 13.80
CA GLY A 636 4.05 -12.76 13.80
C GLY A 636 3.87 -11.80 14.96
N ALA A 637 4.71 -11.87 15.99
CA ALA A 637 4.62 -11.04 17.19
C ALA A 637 4.81 -9.54 16.90
N TRP A 638 5.35 -9.21 15.75
CA TRP A 638 5.52 -7.83 15.28
C TRP A 638 4.16 -7.17 14.92
N TYR A 639 3.21 -7.96 14.40
CA TYR A 639 1.84 -7.51 14.13
C TYR A 639 1.07 -7.43 15.44
N LYS A 640 0.81 -6.22 15.91
CA LYS A 640 0.22 -5.98 17.24
C LYS A 640 -1.25 -5.61 17.23
N SER A 641 -1.78 -5.16 16.09
CA SER A 641 -3.19 -4.80 16.01
C SER A 641 -4.09 -6.04 16.10
N ILE A 642 -5.02 -6.05 17.06
CA ILE A 642 -6.05 -7.08 17.19
C ILE A 642 -7.24 -6.83 16.26
N TYR A 643 -7.30 -5.65 15.61
CA TYR A 643 -8.35 -5.31 14.66
C TYR A 643 -7.98 -5.69 13.22
N ALA A 644 -6.78 -5.33 12.74
CA ALA A 644 -6.37 -5.55 11.37
C ALA A 644 -4.92 -6.02 11.26
N SER A 645 -4.65 -6.89 10.30
CA SER A 645 -3.31 -7.34 9.93
C SER A 645 -3.24 -7.66 8.44
N SER A 646 -2.03 -7.78 7.91
CA SER A 646 -1.81 -8.43 6.63
C SER A 646 -2.13 -9.93 6.76
N ASP A 647 -2.67 -10.51 5.69
CA ASP A 647 -2.87 -11.95 5.58
C ASP A 647 -1.50 -12.68 5.54
N PRO A 648 -1.18 -13.54 6.51
CA PRO A 648 0.12 -14.20 6.59
C PRO A 648 0.34 -15.31 5.54
N PHE A 649 -0.64 -15.56 4.67
CA PHE A 649 -0.55 -16.53 3.58
C PHE A 649 -0.52 -15.90 2.19
N SER A 650 -1.01 -14.66 2.06
CA SER A 650 -0.96 -13.92 0.79
C SER A 650 -0.07 -12.67 0.82
N GLY A 651 0.14 -12.08 1.99
CA GLY A 651 0.94 -10.88 2.20
C GLY A 651 0.23 -9.56 1.85
N TYR A 652 -0.66 -9.55 0.88
CA TYR A 652 -1.40 -8.35 0.45
C TYR A 652 -2.79 -8.22 1.06
N GLY A 653 -3.47 -9.35 1.30
CA GLY A 653 -4.84 -9.36 1.81
C GLY A 653 -4.97 -8.67 3.18
N ALA A 654 -6.12 -8.06 3.42
CA ALA A 654 -6.46 -7.52 4.72
C ALA A 654 -7.22 -8.57 5.57
N TRP A 655 -6.68 -8.91 6.71
CA TRP A 655 -7.37 -9.68 7.72
C TRP A 655 -7.94 -8.77 8.79
N ILE A 656 -9.26 -8.76 8.91
CA ILE A 656 -9.95 -8.07 10.01
C ILE A 656 -10.31 -9.11 11.06
N LEU A 657 -10.05 -8.80 12.32
CA LEU A 657 -10.06 -9.76 13.44
C LEU A 657 -9.01 -10.88 13.21
N PRO A 658 -7.73 -10.50 13.02
CA PRO A 658 -6.69 -11.41 12.52
C PRO A 658 -6.49 -12.65 13.37
N GLY A 659 -6.69 -12.59 14.69
CA GLY A 659 -6.64 -13.77 15.55
C GLY A 659 -7.73 -14.77 15.20
N LEU A 660 -8.95 -14.32 14.89
CA LEU A 660 -10.06 -15.18 14.52
C LEU A 660 -9.87 -15.75 13.10
N GLU A 661 -9.43 -14.92 12.15
CA GLU A 661 -9.14 -15.38 10.78
C GLU A 661 -8.01 -16.41 10.75
N TYR A 662 -6.98 -16.23 11.59
CA TYR A 662 -5.89 -17.20 11.70
C TYR A 662 -6.39 -18.58 12.18
N GLU A 663 -7.17 -18.62 13.28
CA GLU A 663 -7.76 -19.87 13.78
C GLU A 663 -8.67 -20.52 12.73
N LEU A 664 -9.44 -19.73 12.00
CA LEU A 664 -10.29 -20.23 10.90
C LEU A 664 -9.49 -20.82 9.74
N SER A 665 -8.30 -20.29 9.46
CA SER A 665 -7.41 -20.83 8.44
C SER A 665 -6.83 -22.19 8.78
N LEU A 666 -6.75 -22.53 10.07
CA LEU A 666 -6.22 -23.80 10.55
C LEU A 666 -7.26 -24.94 10.52
N ILE A 667 -8.54 -24.67 10.34
CA ILE A 667 -9.60 -25.69 10.31
C ILE A 667 -9.41 -26.69 9.15
N HIS A 668 -8.64 -26.32 8.13
CA HIS A 668 -8.37 -27.16 6.95
C HIS A 668 -6.98 -27.86 6.99
N ILE A 669 -6.24 -27.70 8.08
CA ILE A 669 -4.97 -28.38 8.31
C ILE A 669 -5.22 -29.58 9.23
#